data_6fc9ea5959ce818298377ac6637cdf97
#
_entry.id   6fc9ea5959ce818298377ac6637cdf97
#
_cell.length_a   1.000
_cell.length_b   1.000
_cell.length_c   1.000
_cell.angle_alpha   90.00
_cell.angle_beta   90.00
_cell.angle_gamma   90.00
#
_symmetry.space_group_name_H-M   'P 1'
#
loop_
_entity.id
_entity.type
_entity.pdbx_description
1 polymer ?
#
loop_
_entity_poly.entity_id
_entity_poly.type
_entity_poly.pdbx_seq_one_letter_code
_entity_poly.pdbx_strand_id
1 'polypeptide(L)'
;MVLSLTQGLDFSPAPFSVGLDKWSSSTGTTSTDTYDIVGEAVYVPVDQDFAGCIKMVKTYDVQKLRYTGQTDLPRETYLMIKTRVKRMAGGIPAIRIAGHAIDTNDTHVDAVTAYGPTGSLTDLGEIYEVTAIVGPGLRDGVDMVWGALPHYGHFGIDITGPTGAVVRIDDITIEDVSHIFQRDALNIVDVRDYGAIADGVTDNYNAFVAADNAANGRRVIVPTGEYAISQSLSISSHVEFQGTLVMPESAALLLTKSYDLPTYIDAFGDEAEGFKKAFQALLNSSDHDSLDMGGRTVTVSEPIDMQAAVSTRDTFTQRRVIRNGQFYASGSLGWEPTIVQGQASYSINASRDLTNVENIADIEVGSLVEGAGVGREVYVTSKDVSGGSIRLSKPLYDAAGYQLYTFTRHKYLLDFSGFSTLSKLNLQNIEFQCKETANAVMLARVGLIFHMIDCFIKQPKYRGITSIGTGCQGMLIDRCHFVTAEAQTNATDRVSLGLNANNNDVKLRDNWASQFRHFALLAGSNNIITGNHFYQGDGVQGGARLAGIILTKAATSSSIVGNYVDNCFIEWTNEHDETPDFTSGFGFSSLSISGNNFLSGAVAPWFNYILIKPYGTNHGISNLSVTNNNFRSINGSISRVEWVDTTYADINRSRLEAILFEGNNFENISRATQNPLIVEHTQSSANSVWTLETNNELPFQSYAKRVTALAPQAQIKTSSNSAYFDIPYTTGQVGSDKDQVKLTFGTLVKGKMAVTVRRD
;
A
#
# COMPACT_ATOMS: atom_id res chain seq x y z
N MET A 1 -31.70 -4.98 13.90
CA MET A 1 -33.17 -5.06 14.20
C MET A 1 -33.30 -5.50 15.65
N VAL A 2 -33.53 -4.56 16.57
CA VAL A 2 -33.83 -4.90 17.97
C VAL A 2 -35.27 -5.39 17.99
N LEU A 3 -35.47 -6.70 18.09
CA LEU A 3 -36.79 -7.27 18.32
C LEU A 3 -37.17 -6.96 19.79
N SER A 4 -38.01 -5.97 20.00
CA SER A 4 -38.68 -5.79 21.29
C SER A 4 -39.62 -6.98 21.46
N LEU A 5 -39.41 -7.80 22.50
CA LEU A 5 -40.29 -8.91 22.84
C LEU A 5 -41.72 -8.44 23.19
N THR A 6 -41.88 -7.16 23.42
CA THR A 6 -43.10 -6.51 23.91
C THR A 6 -43.70 -5.52 22.91
N GLN A 7 -43.28 -5.57 21.63
CA GLN A 7 -43.76 -4.65 20.61
C GLN A 7 -45.28 -4.68 20.48
N GLY A 8 -45.92 -3.55 20.79
CA GLY A 8 -47.37 -3.39 20.74
C GLY A 8 -48.08 -3.66 22.08
N LEU A 9 -47.36 -3.98 23.16
CA LEU A 9 -47.92 -4.02 24.52
C LEU A 9 -47.84 -2.67 25.19
N ASP A 10 -48.90 -2.23 25.81
CA ASP A 10 -48.94 -1.07 26.68
C ASP A 10 -48.98 -1.54 28.13
N PHE A 11 -47.94 -1.21 28.89
CA PHE A 11 -47.77 -1.59 30.30
C PHE A 11 -48.30 -0.48 31.25
N SER A 12 -48.56 0.71 30.73
CA SER A 12 -48.94 1.85 31.55
C SER A 12 -50.33 1.65 32.13
N PRO A 13 -50.52 2.03 33.42
CA PRO A 13 -51.84 2.10 34.03
C PRO A 13 -52.80 3.03 33.29
N ALA A 14 -54.08 2.81 33.44
CA ALA A 14 -55.08 3.78 32.99
C ALA A 14 -54.80 5.14 33.63
N PRO A 15 -54.87 6.28 32.85
CA PRO A 15 -54.72 7.60 33.38
C PRO A 15 -55.67 7.88 34.52
N PHE A 16 -55.26 8.73 35.47
CA PHE A 16 -56.11 9.13 36.62
C PHE A 16 -57.43 9.75 36.22
N SER A 17 -57.48 10.32 35.04
CA SER A 17 -58.72 10.89 34.46
C SER A 17 -59.81 9.86 34.20
N VAL A 18 -59.50 8.58 34.11
CA VAL A 18 -60.46 7.49 33.86
C VAL A 18 -61.30 7.18 35.12
N GLY A 19 -60.69 7.37 36.31
CA GLY A 19 -61.35 7.18 37.59
C GLY A 19 -60.46 6.62 38.68
N LEU A 20 -60.75 6.92 39.95
CA LEU A 20 -59.98 6.46 41.09
C LEU A 20 -60.40 5.06 41.57
N ASP A 21 -61.41 4.45 40.99
CA ASP A 21 -61.81 3.04 41.18
C ASP A 21 -60.74 2.04 40.65
N LYS A 22 -59.77 2.52 39.89
CA LYS A 22 -58.65 1.73 39.40
C LYS A 22 -57.41 1.84 40.29
N TRP A 23 -57.52 2.53 41.41
CA TRP A 23 -56.37 2.84 42.27
C TRP A 23 -56.66 2.49 43.74
N SER A 24 -55.91 1.49 44.25
CA SER A 24 -56.06 0.96 45.60
C SER A 24 -55.18 1.72 46.61
N SER A 25 -55.65 1.90 47.87
CA SER A 25 -54.89 2.35 49.01
C SER A 25 -54.11 1.23 49.72
N SER A 26 -54.18 0.00 49.22
CA SER A 26 -53.55 -1.21 49.78
C SER A 26 -52.58 -1.87 48.76
N THR A 27 -52.74 -3.15 48.45
CA THR A 27 -51.87 -3.95 47.57
C THR A 27 -52.23 -3.88 46.09
N GLY A 28 -53.42 -3.43 45.78
CA GLY A 28 -54.00 -3.45 44.40
C GLY A 28 -54.81 -4.71 44.06
N THR A 29 -54.83 -5.69 44.96
CA THR A 29 -55.47 -7.02 44.71
C THR A 29 -56.97 -7.02 45.05
N THR A 30 -57.49 -6.00 45.77
CA THR A 30 -58.91 -5.90 46.12
C THR A 30 -59.56 -4.62 45.62
N SER A 31 -60.84 -4.65 45.29
CA SER A 31 -61.63 -3.50 44.82
C SER A 31 -62.35 -2.76 45.93
N THR A 32 -62.20 -3.19 47.20
CA THR A 32 -62.91 -2.58 48.34
C THR A 32 -62.15 -1.46 49.02
N ASP A 33 -60.85 -1.25 48.67
CA ASP A 33 -59.97 -0.24 49.25
C ASP A 33 -59.46 0.78 48.17
N THR A 34 -60.25 1.01 47.16
CA THR A 34 -59.98 1.98 46.10
C THR A 34 -60.25 3.44 46.52
N TYR A 35 -59.56 4.41 45.89
CA TYR A 35 -59.62 5.81 46.28
C TYR A 35 -60.90 6.53 45.94
N ASP A 36 -61.76 5.94 45.12
CA ASP A 36 -63.14 6.42 44.94
C ASP A 36 -64.04 6.13 46.18
N ILE A 37 -63.68 5.14 47.03
CA ILE A 37 -64.37 4.75 48.26
C ILE A 37 -63.75 5.37 49.49
N VAL A 38 -62.39 5.36 49.65
CA VAL A 38 -61.71 5.80 50.86
C VAL A 38 -61.50 7.29 51.01
N GLY A 39 -61.58 8.08 49.96
CA GLY A 39 -61.70 9.53 50.04
C GLY A 39 -60.43 10.38 50.35
N GLU A 40 -59.25 9.75 50.55
CA GLU A 40 -57.98 10.50 50.83
C GLU A 40 -57.34 11.06 49.59
N ALA A 41 -57.82 10.75 48.37
CA ALA A 41 -57.34 11.27 47.13
C ALA A 41 -58.44 11.88 46.25
N VAL A 42 -58.11 12.91 45.50
CA VAL A 42 -59.06 13.58 44.55
C VAL A 42 -58.34 13.85 43.24
N TYR A 43 -59.02 13.50 42.13
CA TYR A 43 -58.55 13.87 40.83
C TYR A 43 -58.62 15.38 40.58
N VAL A 44 -57.51 15.96 40.11
CA VAL A 44 -57.41 17.39 39.75
C VAL A 44 -57.21 17.47 38.26
N PRO A 45 -58.25 17.86 37.49
CA PRO A 45 -58.22 17.78 36.02
C PRO A 45 -57.26 18.77 35.35
N VAL A 46 -56.90 19.84 36.03
CA VAL A 46 -55.96 20.87 35.54
C VAL A 46 -55.04 21.29 36.67
N ASP A 47 -53.78 21.15 36.43
CA ASP A 47 -52.71 21.63 37.31
C ASP A 47 -51.76 22.52 36.51
N GLN A 48 -50.95 23.34 37.20
CA GLN A 48 -50.02 24.26 36.53
C GLN A 48 -48.97 23.50 35.72
N ASP A 49 -48.53 22.30 36.21
CA ASP A 49 -47.38 21.60 35.73
C ASP A 49 -47.74 20.21 35.13
N PHE A 50 -48.95 19.70 35.46
CA PHE A 50 -49.46 18.39 35.01
C PHE A 50 -50.76 18.56 34.21
N ALA A 51 -50.93 17.75 33.15
CA ALA A 51 -52.15 17.79 32.33
C ALA A 51 -53.40 17.40 33.13
N GLY A 52 -53.21 16.54 34.16
CA GLY A 52 -54.13 16.10 35.18
C GLY A 52 -53.35 15.35 36.24
N CYS A 53 -53.83 15.29 37.48
CA CYS A 53 -53.08 14.63 38.54
C CYS A 53 -54.00 14.16 39.67
N ILE A 54 -53.49 13.28 40.52
CA ILE A 54 -54.12 13.01 41.81
C ILE A 54 -53.54 13.98 42.87
N LYS A 55 -54.40 14.67 43.62
CA LYS A 55 -54.06 15.32 44.86
C LYS A 55 -54.34 14.34 45.99
N MET A 56 -53.33 14.01 46.79
CA MET A 56 -53.43 13.06 47.90
C MET A 56 -52.99 13.73 49.20
N VAL A 57 -53.71 13.39 50.28
CA VAL A 57 -53.33 13.78 51.66
C VAL A 57 -52.81 12.52 52.34
N LYS A 58 -51.59 12.61 52.85
CA LYS A 58 -50.97 11.47 53.54
C LYS A 58 -51.55 11.31 54.96
N THR A 59 -52.26 10.20 55.20
CA THR A 59 -52.92 9.86 56.47
C THR A 59 -52.34 8.66 57.19
N TYR A 60 -51.72 7.72 56.51
CA TYR A 60 -51.10 6.49 57.05
C TYR A 60 -49.56 6.61 57.11
N ASP A 61 -48.90 5.79 57.92
CA ASP A 61 -47.43 5.76 57.99
C ASP A 61 -46.78 5.47 56.60
N VAL A 62 -47.38 4.54 55.85
CA VAL A 62 -47.11 4.33 54.42
C VAL A 62 -48.41 4.49 53.66
N GLN A 63 -48.56 5.61 52.97
CA GLN A 63 -49.70 5.86 52.10
C GLN A 63 -49.39 5.20 50.73
N LYS A 64 -50.14 4.19 50.37
CA LYS A 64 -49.95 3.43 49.14
C LYS A 64 -50.89 3.95 48.04
N LEU A 65 -50.40 3.94 46.83
CA LEU A 65 -51.22 4.12 45.61
C LEU A 65 -50.84 2.98 44.66
N ARG A 66 -51.74 2.03 44.42
CA ARG A 66 -51.52 0.85 43.58
C ARG A 66 -52.54 0.76 42.47
N TYR A 67 -52.10 0.49 41.27
CA TYR A 67 -52.97 0.17 40.15
C TYR A 67 -53.63 -1.21 40.41
N THR A 68 -54.96 -1.30 40.30
CA THR A 68 -55.72 -2.55 40.46
C THR A 68 -55.67 -3.48 39.28
N GLY A 69 -55.33 -2.93 38.10
CA GLY A 69 -55.09 -3.74 36.92
C GLY A 69 -53.77 -4.52 37.03
N GLN A 70 -53.66 -5.53 36.24
CA GLN A 70 -52.45 -6.37 36.17
C GLN A 70 -51.49 -5.79 35.17
N THR A 71 -50.24 -5.60 35.57
CA THR A 71 -49.14 -5.29 34.66
C THR A 71 -48.35 -6.56 34.43
N ASP A 72 -48.46 -7.13 33.25
CA ASP A 72 -47.78 -8.35 32.89
C ASP A 72 -46.26 -8.20 32.96
N LEU A 73 -45.59 -9.25 33.43
CA LEU A 73 -44.13 -9.37 33.49
C LEU A 73 -43.66 -10.51 32.60
N PRO A 74 -43.57 -10.33 31.29
CA PRO A 74 -42.99 -11.35 30.42
C PRO A 74 -41.60 -11.75 30.88
N ARG A 75 -41.22 -13.01 30.70
CA ARG A 75 -39.89 -13.49 31.11
C ARG A 75 -38.79 -12.68 30.43
N GLU A 76 -37.72 -12.40 31.17
CA GLU A 76 -36.54 -11.65 30.70
C GLU A 76 -36.86 -10.20 30.32
N THR A 77 -37.98 -9.62 30.75
CA THR A 77 -38.27 -8.20 30.55
C THR A 77 -37.84 -7.33 31.73
N TYR A 78 -37.43 -6.13 31.44
CA TYR A 78 -37.13 -5.08 32.40
C TYR A 78 -38.05 -3.90 32.13
N LEU A 79 -38.84 -3.53 33.13
CA LEU A 79 -39.83 -2.43 33.02
C LEU A 79 -39.38 -1.25 33.88
N MET A 80 -39.31 -0.06 33.28
CA MET A 80 -39.09 1.20 33.98
C MET A 80 -40.43 1.81 34.33
N ILE A 81 -40.67 2.02 35.63
CA ILE A 81 -41.87 2.66 36.17
C ILE A 81 -41.47 4.07 36.57
N LYS A 82 -42.28 5.07 36.13
CA LYS A 82 -41.94 6.47 36.26
C LYS A 82 -43.19 7.31 36.55
N THR A 83 -43.05 8.30 37.44
CA THR A 83 -44.07 9.35 37.67
C THR A 83 -43.40 10.64 38.12
N ARG A 84 -44.10 11.77 37.95
CA ARG A 84 -43.66 13.05 38.46
C ARG A 84 -44.53 13.43 39.64
N VAL A 85 -43.94 13.97 40.72
CA VAL A 85 -44.65 14.35 41.94
C VAL A 85 -44.18 15.70 42.44
N LYS A 86 -45.09 16.43 43.15
CA LYS A 86 -44.71 17.65 43.83
C LYS A 86 -45.43 17.75 45.16
N ARG A 87 -44.74 18.30 46.18
CA ARG A 87 -45.31 18.59 47.49
C ARG A 87 -46.01 19.94 47.47
N MET A 88 -47.27 19.96 47.92
CA MET A 88 -48.09 21.20 47.95
C MET A 88 -48.16 21.80 49.32
N ALA A 89 -48.16 20.99 50.38
CA ALA A 89 -48.26 21.49 51.78
C ALA A 89 -47.82 20.37 52.78
N GLY A 90 -47.71 20.74 54.07
CA GLY A 90 -47.38 19.78 55.15
C GLY A 90 -45.92 19.47 55.30
N GLY A 91 -45.59 18.46 56.11
CA GLY A 91 -44.22 17.98 56.33
C GLY A 91 -43.54 17.46 55.07
N ILE A 92 -42.24 17.16 55.18
CA ILE A 92 -41.46 16.61 54.07
C ILE A 92 -41.72 15.11 53.97
N PRO A 93 -42.51 14.62 53.00
CA PRO A 93 -42.68 13.20 52.74
C PRO A 93 -41.52 12.66 51.91
N ALA A 94 -41.30 11.35 52.00
CA ALA A 94 -40.45 10.63 51.05
C ALA A 94 -41.34 9.76 50.18
N ILE A 95 -40.91 9.58 48.93
CA ILE A 95 -41.67 8.85 47.92
C ILE A 95 -40.75 7.83 47.22
N ARG A 96 -41.33 6.74 46.76
CA ARG A 96 -40.68 5.68 45.98
C ARG A 96 -41.68 4.97 45.09
N ILE A 97 -41.20 4.41 43.99
CA ILE A 97 -41.94 3.42 43.21
C ILE A 97 -42.04 2.13 44.05
N ALA A 98 -43.19 1.47 43.99
CA ALA A 98 -43.39 0.22 44.70
C ALA A 98 -44.40 -0.70 43.93
N GLY A 99 -44.30 -1.98 44.18
CA GLY A 99 -45.12 -2.98 43.53
C GLY A 99 -45.50 -4.15 44.44
N HIS A 100 -46.54 -4.88 44.04
CA HIS A 100 -46.98 -6.09 44.68
C HIS A 100 -46.97 -7.22 43.65
N ALA A 101 -46.10 -8.21 43.83
CA ALA A 101 -45.79 -9.25 42.87
C ALA A 101 -46.75 -10.46 43.07
N ILE A 102 -47.27 -10.96 41.97
CA ILE A 102 -48.23 -12.12 41.92
C ILE A 102 -47.70 -13.18 40.98
N ASP A 103 -47.79 -14.43 41.37
CA ASP A 103 -47.43 -15.59 40.55
C ASP A 103 -48.56 -16.04 39.61
N THR A 104 -48.35 -17.11 38.88
CA THR A 104 -49.34 -17.73 37.98
C THR A 104 -50.57 -18.38 38.67
N ASN A 105 -50.53 -18.49 39.99
CA ASN A 105 -51.59 -19.06 40.85
C ASN A 105 -52.35 -17.94 41.62
N ASP A 106 -52.19 -16.69 41.20
CA ASP A 106 -52.75 -15.51 41.89
C ASP A 106 -52.27 -15.38 43.37
N THR A 107 -51.09 -15.92 43.66
CA THR A 107 -50.49 -15.88 45.01
C THR A 107 -49.40 -14.85 45.08
N HIS A 108 -49.34 -14.13 46.22
CA HIS A 108 -48.27 -13.13 46.44
C HIS A 108 -46.89 -13.80 46.56
N VAL A 109 -45.91 -13.20 45.89
CA VAL A 109 -44.49 -13.61 45.95
C VAL A 109 -43.75 -12.74 46.93
N ASP A 110 -43.47 -13.24 48.15
CA ASP A 110 -42.85 -12.52 49.24
C ASP A 110 -41.35 -12.23 49.01
N ALA A 111 -40.67 -13.09 48.24
CA ALA A 111 -39.18 -13.03 48.07
C ALA A 111 -38.75 -12.05 46.93
N VAL A 112 -39.32 -10.85 46.89
CA VAL A 112 -39.02 -9.83 45.90
C VAL A 112 -38.63 -8.50 46.57
N THR A 113 -37.85 -7.65 45.88
CA THR A 113 -37.64 -6.28 46.29
C THR A 113 -38.87 -5.42 45.93
N ALA A 114 -39.75 -5.18 46.92
CA ALA A 114 -41.10 -4.59 46.69
C ALA A 114 -41.07 -3.10 46.35
N TYR A 115 -40.00 -2.39 46.49
CA TYR A 115 -39.88 -0.94 46.25
C TYR A 115 -38.48 -0.57 45.77
N GLY A 116 -38.46 0.54 44.99
CA GLY A 116 -37.23 1.17 44.48
C GLY A 116 -36.64 2.23 45.43
N PRO A 117 -35.70 3.03 44.90
CA PRO A 117 -35.06 4.11 45.64
C PRO A 117 -36.08 5.09 46.22
N THR A 118 -35.79 5.59 47.44
CA THR A 118 -36.65 6.54 48.15
C THR A 118 -36.07 7.94 48.07
N GLY A 119 -36.85 8.88 47.53
CA GLY A 119 -36.51 10.30 47.42
C GLY A 119 -37.37 11.19 48.37
N SER A 120 -36.81 12.24 48.96
CA SER A 120 -37.52 13.21 49.79
C SER A 120 -38.00 14.42 49.00
N LEU A 121 -39.27 14.81 49.18
CA LEU A 121 -39.83 15.97 48.48
C LEU A 121 -39.56 17.25 49.34
N THR A 122 -38.34 17.77 49.27
CA THR A 122 -37.86 18.85 50.16
C THR A 122 -38.52 20.18 49.86
N ASP A 123 -38.78 20.52 48.62
CA ASP A 123 -39.21 21.84 48.23
C ASP A 123 -40.71 21.90 47.85
N LEU A 124 -41.39 22.96 48.25
CA LEU A 124 -42.81 23.15 47.91
C LEU A 124 -43.00 23.53 46.43
N GLY A 125 -43.86 22.78 45.75
CA GLY A 125 -44.20 23.05 44.37
C GLY A 125 -43.14 22.60 43.35
N GLU A 126 -41.96 22.14 43.79
CA GLU A 126 -40.93 21.60 42.90
C GLU A 126 -41.31 20.19 42.41
N ILE A 127 -41.06 19.91 41.14
CA ILE A 127 -41.38 18.64 40.51
C ILE A 127 -40.20 17.69 40.68
N TYR A 128 -40.47 16.55 41.26
CA TYR A 128 -39.54 15.44 41.41
C TYR A 128 -39.96 14.29 40.52
N GLU A 129 -39.03 13.80 39.70
CA GLU A 129 -39.23 12.58 38.94
C GLU A 129 -38.84 11.40 39.80
N VAL A 130 -39.71 10.42 39.91
CA VAL A 130 -39.50 9.19 40.69
C VAL A 130 -39.52 8.02 39.72
N THR A 131 -38.42 7.27 39.66
CA THR A 131 -38.28 6.13 38.77
C THR A 131 -37.79 4.90 39.49
N ALA A 132 -38.12 3.70 39.00
CA ALA A 132 -37.53 2.46 39.39
C ALA A 132 -37.63 1.44 38.23
N ILE A 133 -36.57 0.65 38.07
CA ILE A 133 -36.56 -0.47 37.11
C ILE A 133 -36.81 -1.78 37.84
N VAL A 134 -37.85 -2.51 37.43
CA VAL A 134 -38.17 -3.86 37.88
C VAL A 134 -37.70 -4.89 36.85
N GLY A 135 -37.10 -5.98 37.29
CA GLY A 135 -36.63 -7.01 36.38
C GLY A 135 -36.35 -8.36 37.07
N PRO A 136 -36.07 -9.42 36.25
CA PRO A 136 -35.90 -10.79 36.76
C PRO A 136 -34.55 -11.01 37.44
N GLY A 137 -33.54 -10.18 37.19
CA GLY A 137 -32.17 -10.40 37.69
C GLY A 137 -31.53 -9.19 38.34
N LEU A 138 -30.59 -9.42 39.23
CA LEU A 138 -29.73 -8.38 39.79
C LEU A 138 -28.74 -7.93 38.70
N ARG A 139 -28.94 -6.73 38.19
CA ARG A 139 -28.05 -6.05 37.25
C ARG A 139 -27.87 -4.61 37.68
N ASP A 140 -26.78 -4.02 37.25
CA ASP A 140 -26.56 -2.59 37.51
C ASP A 140 -27.70 -1.77 36.91
N GLY A 141 -28.31 -0.87 37.75
CA GLY A 141 -29.47 -0.11 37.37
C GLY A 141 -30.83 -0.77 37.57
N VAL A 142 -30.89 -2.03 38.06
CA VAL A 142 -32.16 -2.67 38.44
C VAL A 142 -32.44 -2.45 39.89
N ASP A 143 -33.51 -1.70 40.21
CA ASP A 143 -33.86 -1.30 41.58
C ASP A 143 -34.72 -2.34 42.31
N MET A 144 -35.60 -3.02 41.55
CA MET A 144 -36.59 -3.96 42.06
C MET A 144 -36.33 -5.34 41.44
N VAL A 145 -35.58 -6.18 42.10
CA VAL A 145 -35.27 -7.53 41.64
C VAL A 145 -36.41 -8.46 42.03
N TRP A 146 -37.17 -8.96 41.04
CA TRP A 146 -38.37 -9.77 41.24
C TRP A 146 -38.16 -11.27 40.91
N GLY A 147 -37.10 -11.66 40.26
CA GLY A 147 -36.86 -13.04 39.89
C GLY A 147 -37.77 -13.50 38.72
N ALA A 148 -37.91 -14.82 38.57
CA ALA A 148 -38.66 -15.44 37.48
C ALA A 148 -40.04 -15.97 37.89
N LEU A 149 -40.41 -15.83 39.19
CA LEU A 149 -41.69 -16.36 39.69
C LEU A 149 -42.89 -15.46 39.48
N PRO A 150 -42.78 -14.09 39.60
CA PRO A 150 -43.89 -13.20 39.34
C PRO A 150 -44.34 -13.27 37.90
N HIS A 151 -45.66 -13.35 37.70
CA HIS A 151 -46.30 -13.34 36.40
C HIS A 151 -46.82 -11.94 36.04
N TYR A 152 -47.33 -11.25 37.05
CA TYR A 152 -47.76 -9.85 36.93
C TYR A 152 -47.54 -9.09 38.24
N GLY A 153 -47.69 -7.77 38.17
CA GLY A 153 -47.59 -6.89 39.36
C GLY A 153 -48.63 -5.80 39.39
N HIS A 154 -48.97 -5.37 40.60
CA HIS A 154 -49.72 -4.15 40.85
C HIS A 154 -48.71 -3.03 41.21
N PHE A 155 -48.41 -2.17 40.28
CA PHE A 155 -47.43 -1.10 40.47
C PHE A 155 -48.06 0.22 40.87
N GLY A 156 -47.25 1.06 41.49
CA GLY A 156 -47.60 2.40 41.90
C GLY A 156 -46.52 3.01 42.78
N ILE A 157 -46.92 3.79 43.77
CA ILE A 157 -46.01 4.51 44.69
C ILE A 157 -46.33 4.26 46.16
N ASP A 158 -45.30 4.40 46.99
CA ASP A 158 -45.43 4.55 48.45
C ASP A 158 -45.01 5.97 48.84
N ILE A 159 -45.83 6.62 49.69
CA ILE A 159 -45.49 7.87 50.31
C ILE A 159 -45.27 7.61 51.81
N THR A 160 -44.05 7.87 52.29
CA THR A 160 -43.64 7.66 53.71
C THR A 160 -43.31 8.96 54.37
N GLY A 161 -42.97 8.93 55.71
CA GLY A 161 -42.65 10.11 56.48
C GLY A 161 -43.86 10.73 57.17
N PRO A 162 -43.87 12.08 57.51
CA PRO A 162 -44.87 12.72 58.30
C PRO A 162 -46.28 12.67 57.70
N THR A 163 -47.32 12.44 58.49
CA THR A 163 -48.74 12.57 58.11
C THR A 163 -49.10 14.03 57.90
N GLY A 164 -50.16 14.28 57.12
CA GLY A 164 -50.64 15.64 56.77
C GLY A 164 -49.95 16.28 55.56
N ALA A 165 -48.94 15.62 54.99
CA ALA A 165 -48.37 16.09 53.73
C ALA A 165 -49.37 15.99 52.58
N VAL A 166 -49.44 17.04 51.77
CA VAL A 166 -50.27 17.11 50.57
C VAL A 166 -49.36 17.01 49.35
N VAL A 167 -49.59 16.01 48.50
CA VAL A 167 -48.81 15.77 47.30
C VAL A 167 -49.72 15.80 46.07
N ARG A 168 -49.19 16.21 44.93
CA ARG A 168 -49.78 16.01 43.58
C ARG A 168 -48.93 15.02 42.83
N ILE A 169 -49.57 14.07 42.17
CA ILE A 169 -48.92 12.94 41.47
C ILE A 169 -49.44 12.91 40.06
N ASP A 170 -48.56 13.00 39.10
CA ASP A 170 -48.83 12.84 37.67
C ASP A 170 -49.09 11.37 37.32
N ASP A 171 -49.63 11.13 36.13
CA ASP A 171 -49.87 9.75 35.66
C ASP A 171 -48.60 8.90 35.73
N ILE A 172 -48.78 7.62 36.04
CA ILE A 172 -47.72 6.65 36.09
C ILE A 172 -47.54 6.05 34.71
N THR A 173 -46.31 6.09 34.20
CA THR A 173 -45.93 5.42 32.94
C THR A 173 -45.06 4.18 33.21
N ILE A 174 -45.20 3.14 32.41
CA ILE A 174 -44.43 1.93 32.49
C ILE A 174 -43.94 1.59 31.08
N GLU A 175 -42.62 1.57 30.91
CA GLU A 175 -41.93 1.34 29.63
C GLU A 175 -41.04 0.11 29.67
N ASP A 176 -41.01 -0.65 28.57
CA ASP A 176 -40.07 -1.76 28.41
C ASP A 176 -38.68 -1.21 28.07
N VAL A 177 -37.74 -1.42 29.00
CA VAL A 177 -36.33 -1.05 28.89
C VAL A 177 -35.41 -2.26 28.74
N SER A 178 -35.96 -3.42 28.43
CA SER A 178 -35.19 -4.68 28.30
C SER A 178 -34.05 -4.59 27.27
N HIS A 179 -34.22 -3.75 26.26
CA HIS A 179 -33.19 -3.51 25.25
C HIS A 179 -31.86 -2.98 25.84
N ILE A 180 -31.89 -2.26 26.94
CA ILE A 180 -30.68 -1.75 27.62
C ILE A 180 -29.87 -2.92 28.18
N PHE A 181 -30.56 -3.90 28.80
CA PHE A 181 -29.91 -5.07 29.43
C PHE A 181 -29.57 -6.18 28.43
N GLN A 182 -30.27 -6.27 27.29
CA GLN A 182 -29.94 -7.21 26.19
C GLN A 182 -28.61 -6.85 25.52
N ARG A 183 -28.25 -5.56 25.40
CA ARG A 183 -26.96 -5.13 24.86
C ARG A 183 -25.79 -5.66 25.69
N ASP A 184 -25.91 -5.65 27.00
CA ASP A 184 -24.88 -6.24 27.89
C ASP A 184 -24.74 -7.76 27.67
N ALA A 185 -25.86 -8.46 27.45
CA ALA A 185 -25.86 -9.89 27.16
C ALA A 185 -25.24 -10.20 25.78
N LEU A 186 -25.37 -9.30 24.81
CA LEU A 186 -24.75 -9.39 23.50
C LEU A 186 -23.28 -8.95 23.47
N ASN A 187 -22.78 -8.46 24.59
CA ASN A 187 -21.39 -7.98 24.75
C ASN A 187 -21.06 -6.81 23.77
N ILE A 188 -22.00 -5.88 23.57
CA ILE A 188 -21.88 -4.71 22.70
C ILE A 188 -22.13 -3.41 23.44
N VAL A 189 -21.63 -2.32 22.88
CA VAL A 189 -21.84 -0.92 23.28
C VAL A 189 -22.26 -0.12 22.04
N ASP A 190 -23.42 0.49 22.07
CA ASP A 190 -23.95 1.33 20.97
C ASP A 190 -23.55 2.80 21.20
N VAL A 191 -22.93 3.45 20.23
CA VAL A 191 -22.49 4.87 20.36
C VAL A 191 -23.65 5.83 20.63
N ARG A 192 -24.87 5.49 20.20
CA ARG A 192 -26.07 6.33 20.46
C ARG A 192 -26.46 6.36 21.92
N ASP A 193 -26.13 5.33 22.70
CA ASP A 193 -26.38 5.32 24.14
C ASP A 193 -25.52 6.33 24.90
N TYR A 194 -24.47 6.85 24.23
CA TYR A 194 -23.57 7.88 24.72
C TYR A 194 -23.80 9.24 24.07
N GLY A 195 -24.92 9.39 23.36
CA GLY A 195 -25.36 10.67 22.78
C GLY A 195 -24.93 10.90 21.35
N ALA A 196 -24.47 9.86 20.61
CA ALA A 196 -24.16 10.00 19.19
C ALA A 196 -25.44 10.22 18.35
N ILE A 197 -25.40 11.22 17.47
CA ILE A 197 -26.49 11.64 16.58
C ILE A 197 -26.06 11.41 15.14
N ALA A 198 -26.85 10.62 14.41
CA ALA A 198 -26.54 10.19 13.04
C ALA A 198 -27.12 11.15 11.99
N ASP A 199 -26.76 12.43 12.04
CA ASP A 199 -27.27 13.49 11.14
C ASP A 199 -26.22 14.03 10.14
N GLY A 200 -24.98 13.51 10.19
CA GLY A 200 -23.87 13.94 9.35
C GLY A 200 -23.29 15.33 9.69
N VAL A 201 -23.82 16.02 10.71
CA VAL A 201 -23.46 17.41 11.05
C VAL A 201 -23.02 17.58 12.50
N THR A 202 -23.75 16.97 13.43
CA THR A 202 -23.45 17.05 14.88
C THR A 202 -22.12 16.33 15.16
N ASP A 203 -21.18 17.02 15.83
CA ASP A 203 -19.91 16.42 16.21
C ASP A 203 -20.10 15.35 17.30
N ASN A 204 -19.81 14.12 16.95
CA ASN A 204 -19.98 12.94 17.81
C ASN A 204 -18.70 12.50 18.52
N TYR A 205 -17.60 13.27 18.44
CA TYR A 205 -16.30 12.87 19.01
C TYR A 205 -16.42 12.40 20.48
N ASN A 206 -17.08 13.21 21.33
CA ASN A 206 -17.20 12.88 22.76
C ASN A 206 -18.06 11.63 23.00
N ALA A 207 -19.11 11.41 22.20
CA ALA A 207 -19.95 10.23 22.31
C ALA A 207 -19.20 8.95 21.96
N PHE A 208 -18.36 8.98 20.92
CA PHE A 208 -17.52 7.84 20.52
C PHE A 208 -16.44 7.53 21.57
N VAL A 209 -15.80 8.58 22.11
CA VAL A 209 -14.81 8.40 23.20
C VAL A 209 -15.47 7.81 24.45
N ALA A 210 -16.66 8.28 24.82
CA ALA A 210 -17.40 7.76 25.98
C ALA A 210 -17.81 6.29 25.77
N ALA A 211 -18.26 5.92 24.56
CA ALA A 211 -18.62 4.55 24.21
C ALA A 211 -17.41 3.61 24.25
N ASP A 212 -16.24 4.02 23.70
CA ASP A 212 -15.01 3.23 23.75
C ASP A 212 -14.54 3.04 25.21
N ASN A 213 -14.55 4.08 26.04
CA ASN A 213 -14.20 4.00 27.46
C ASN A 213 -15.13 3.05 28.22
N ALA A 214 -16.42 3.06 27.90
CA ALA A 214 -17.41 2.20 28.55
C ALA A 214 -17.39 0.76 28.03
N ALA A 215 -16.69 0.49 26.93
CA ALA A 215 -16.69 -0.83 26.29
C ALA A 215 -16.12 -1.93 27.19
N ASN A 216 -15.03 -1.66 27.92
CA ASN A 216 -14.41 -2.64 28.84
C ASN A 216 -14.21 -4.03 28.23
N GLY A 217 -13.77 -4.09 26.96
CA GLY A 217 -13.57 -5.34 26.22
C GLY A 217 -14.77 -5.77 25.37
N ARG A 218 -15.93 -5.13 25.51
CA ARG A 218 -17.08 -5.30 24.62
C ARG A 218 -16.80 -4.65 23.26
N ARG A 219 -17.60 -5.03 22.25
CA ARG A 219 -17.53 -4.44 20.92
C ARG A 219 -18.33 -3.13 20.88
N VAL A 220 -17.74 -2.08 20.31
CA VAL A 220 -18.44 -0.83 19.99
C VAL A 220 -19.16 -1.02 18.65
N ILE A 221 -20.45 -0.70 18.59
CA ILE A 221 -21.26 -0.71 17.39
C ILE A 221 -21.57 0.73 16.99
N VAL A 222 -21.33 1.04 15.70
CA VAL A 222 -21.74 2.30 15.06
C VAL A 222 -22.92 1.98 14.14
N PRO A 223 -24.16 2.20 14.58
CA PRO A 223 -25.36 1.83 13.80
C PRO A 223 -25.50 2.68 12.53
N THR A 224 -26.38 2.21 11.61
CA THR A 224 -26.67 2.90 10.35
C THR A 224 -26.95 4.39 10.53
N GLY A 225 -26.36 5.22 9.69
CA GLY A 225 -26.45 6.69 9.64
C GLY A 225 -25.09 7.33 9.39
N GLU A 226 -25.03 8.63 9.32
CA GLU A 226 -23.82 9.41 9.10
C GLU A 226 -23.42 10.14 10.40
N TYR A 227 -22.18 9.98 10.83
CA TYR A 227 -21.66 10.54 12.08
C TYR A 227 -20.49 11.47 11.80
N ALA A 228 -20.68 12.76 12.02
CA ALA A 228 -19.59 13.73 11.89
C ALA A 228 -18.64 13.65 13.09
N ILE A 229 -17.33 13.64 12.81
CA ILE A 229 -16.23 13.65 13.79
C ILE A 229 -15.27 14.77 13.40
N SER A 230 -15.14 15.80 14.22
CA SER A 230 -14.42 17.04 13.87
C SER A 230 -12.89 16.94 13.99
N GLN A 231 -12.37 15.92 14.67
CA GLN A 231 -10.94 15.76 14.96
C GLN A 231 -10.51 14.28 14.95
N SER A 232 -9.21 14.01 15.09
CA SER A 232 -8.69 12.64 15.11
C SER A 232 -9.29 11.84 16.27
N LEU A 233 -9.83 10.65 15.95
CA LEU A 233 -10.50 9.76 16.88
C LEU A 233 -9.68 8.49 17.07
N SER A 234 -9.45 8.07 18.33
CA SER A 234 -8.83 6.79 18.66
C SER A 234 -9.87 5.88 19.32
N ILE A 235 -9.97 4.63 18.82
CA ILE A 235 -10.83 3.58 19.37
C ILE A 235 -9.95 2.38 19.71
N SER A 236 -9.90 2.05 21.01
CA SER A 236 -9.08 0.96 21.54
C SER A 236 -9.81 -0.39 21.59
N SER A 237 -11.14 -0.38 21.56
CA SER A 237 -12.00 -1.55 21.54
C SER A 237 -12.18 -2.12 20.13
N HIS A 238 -12.70 -3.34 20.01
CA HIS A 238 -13.23 -3.79 18.73
C HIS A 238 -14.41 -2.91 18.32
N VAL A 239 -14.44 -2.47 17.07
CA VAL A 239 -15.51 -1.64 16.52
C VAL A 239 -16.08 -2.27 15.26
N GLU A 240 -17.38 -2.11 15.08
CA GLU A 240 -18.12 -2.52 13.89
C GLU A 240 -18.92 -1.33 13.37
N PHE A 241 -18.68 -0.95 12.12
CA PHE A 241 -19.36 0.15 11.46
C PHE A 241 -20.50 -0.39 10.57
N GLN A 242 -21.74 -0.03 10.91
CA GLN A 242 -22.94 -0.21 10.08
C GLN A 242 -23.37 1.14 9.48
N GLY A 243 -22.91 2.23 10.05
CA GLY A 243 -23.01 3.61 9.59
C GLY A 243 -21.65 4.17 9.22
N THR A 244 -21.62 5.33 8.59
CA THR A 244 -20.41 5.97 8.07
C THR A 244 -19.97 7.17 8.90
N LEU A 245 -18.67 7.47 8.84
CA LEU A 245 -18.06 8.64 9.47
C LEU A 245 -17.82 9.73 8.42
N VAL A 246 -18.09 10.97 8.83
CA VAL A 246 -17.70 12.17 8.07
C VAL A 246 -16.58 12.86 8.86
N MET A 247 -15.36 12.84 8.32
CA MET A 247 -14.17 13.38 8.99
C MET A 247 -13.42 14.34 8.07
N PRO A 248 -12.79 15.43 8.61
CA PRO A 248 -11.85 16.24 7.84
C PRO A 248 -10.69 15.39 7.30
N GLU A 249 -10.11 15.78 6.16
CA GLU A 249 -8.95 15.09 5.57
C GLU A 249 -7.78 14.98 6.56
N SER A 250 -7.54 16.04 7.34
CA SER A 250 -6.47 16.09 8.34
C SER A 250 -6.73 15.25 9.59
N ALA A 251 -7.98 14.84 9.84
CA ALA A 251 -8.35 14.05 11.01
C ALA A 251 -8.16 12.54 10.73
N ALA A 252 -7.45 11.86 11.62
CA ALA A 252 -7.17 10.43 11.52
C ALA A 252 -8.13 9.59 12.37
N LEU A 253 -8.59 8.46 11.82
CA LEU A 253 -9.25 7.40 12.58
C LEU A 253 -8.19 6.37 12.98
N LEU A 254 -7.95 6.21 14.29
CA LEU A 254 -6.92 5.32 14.83
C LEU A 254 -7.59 4.14 15.53
N LEU A 255 -7.53 2.97 14.91
CA LEU A 255 -8.15 1.73 15.43
C LEU A 255 -7.07 0.80 15.98
N THR A 256 -7.16 0.42 17.26
CA THR A 256 -6.17 -0.47 17.88
C THR A 256 -6.47 -1.95 17.62
N LYS A 257 -7.72 -2.38 17.75
CA LYS A 257 -8.09 -3.80 17.61
C LYS A 257 -8.75 -4.17 16.28
N SER A 258 -9.25 -3.20 15.54
CA SER A 258 -9.95 -3.40 14.27
C SER A 258 -9.23 -2.69 13.12
N TYR A 259 -7.88 -2.76 13.11
CA TYR A 259 -7.05 -2.10 12.10
C TYR A 259 -6.85 -2.99 10.88
N ASP A 260 -7.76 -2.90 9.94
CA ASP A 260 -7.70 -3.52 8.61
C ASP A 260 -8.49 -2.68 7.59
N LEU A 261 -8.22 -2.86 6.30
CA LEU A 261 -8.89 -2.07 5.26
C LEU A 261 -10.42 -2.31 5.20
N PRO A 262 -10.96 -3.55 5.34
CA PRO A 262 -12.40 -3.75 5.37
C PRO A 262 -13.11 -2.86 6.39
N THR A 263 -12.59 -2.77 7.61
CA THR A 263 -13.16 -1.92 8.68
C THR A 263 -13.15 -0.43 8.28
N TYR A 264 -12.08 0.04 7.62
CA TYR A 264 -12.02 1.43 7.14
C TYR A 264 -12.98 1.68 5.96
N ILE A 265 -13.15 0.72 5.06
CA ILE A 265 -14.16 0.82 3.99
C ILE A 265 -15.56 0.93 4.58
N ASP A 266 -15.88 0.09 5.57
CA ASP A 266 -17.17 0.16 6.26
C ASP A 266 -17.36 1.50 6.98
N ALA A 267 -16.28 2.04 7.61
CA ALA A 267 -16.32 3.31 8.32
C ALA A 267 -16.53 4.54 7.42
N PHE A 268 -16.07 4.50 6.17
CA PHE A 268 -16.17 5.66 5.26
C PHE A 268 -17.11 5.44 4.06
N GLY A 269 -17.56 4.22 3.83
CA GLY A 269 -18.49 3.88 2.75
C GLY A 269 -17.88 3.96 1.34
N ASP A 270 -16.56 4.21 1.23
CA ASP A 270 -15.82 4.34 -0.02
C ASP A 270 -14.48 3.63 0.07
N GLU A 271 -14.09 2.90 -0.99
CA GLU A 271 -12.87 2.09 -1.00
C GLU A 271 -11.60 2.96 -1.00
N ALA A 272 -11.59 4.03 -1.80
CA ALA A 272 -10.42 4.90 -1.93
C ALA A 272 -10.23 5.77 -0.67
N GLU A 273 -11.32 6.33 -0.13
CA GLU A 273 -11.26 7.10 1.11
C GLU A 273 -10.91 6.22 2.32
N GLY A 274 -11.51 5.03 2.42
CA GLY A 274 -11.16 4.03 3.44
C GLY A 274 -9.67 3.68 3.39
N PHE A 275 -9.11 3.47 2.19
CA PHE A 275 -7.67 3.21 2.02
C PHE A 275 -6.81 4.41 2.43
N LYS A 276 -7.15 5.65 2.03
CA LYS A 276 -6.43 6.87 2.42
C LYS A 276 -6.40 7.03 3.94
N LYS A 277 -7.54 6.85 4.61
CA LYS A 277 -7.65 6.94 6.07
C LYS A 277 -6.89 5.81 6.80
N ALA A 278 -6.94 4.59 6.29
CA ALA A 278 -6.15 3.48 6.82
C ALA A 278 -4.64 3.74 6.68
N PHE A 279 -4.20 4.26 5.53
CA PHE A 279 -2.81 4.65 5.32
C PHE A 279 -2.38 5.84 6.20
N GLN A 280 -3.24 6.83 6.37
CA GLN A 280 -3.03 7.95 7.31
C GLN A 280 -2.80 7.42 8.74
N ALA A 281 -3.63 6.48 9.19
CA ALA A 281 -3.47 5.83 10.50
C ALA A 281 -2.17 5.03 10.58
N LEU A 282 -1.78 4.29 9.53
CA LEU A 282 -0.55 3.51 9.47
C LEU A 282 0.70 4.36 9.73
N LEU A 283 0.74 5.58 9.22
CA LEU A 283 1.88 6.48 9.42
C LEU A 283 1.80 7.31 10.70
N ASN A 284 0.62 7.47 11.29
CA ASN A 284 0.40 8.27 12.50
C ASN A 284 0.25 7.44 13.77
N SER A 285 -0.11 6.16 13.67
CA SER A 285 -0.21 5.25 14.81
C SER A 285 1.11 4.49 15.04
N SER A 286 1.45 4.25 16.31
CA SER A 286 2.59 3.40 16.68
C SER A 286 2.21 1.93 16.89
N ASP A 287 0.92 1.60 16.96
CA ASP A 287 0.46 0.26 17.34
C ASP A 287 0.55 -0.76 16.20
N HIS A 288 0.54 -0.29 14.94
CA HIS A 288 0.57 -1.15 13.76
C HIS A 288 1.75 -0.84 12.86
N ASP A 289 2.44 -1.87 12.41
CA ASP A 289 3.48 -1.78 11.38
C ASP A 289 2.97 -2.18 9.99
N SER A 290 1.78 -2.74 9.90
CA SER A 290 1.20 -3.22 8.63
C SER A 290 -0.30 -2.93 8.50
N LEU A 291 -0.73 -2.58 7.29
CA LEU A 291 -2.12 -2.53 6.86
C LEU A 291 -2.42 -3.79 6.03
N ASP A 292 -3.35 -4.60 6.51
CA ASP A 292 -3.89 -5.73 5.74
C ASP A 292 -5.12 -5.26 4.96
N MET A 293 -5.09 -5.45 3.65
CA MET A 293 -6.21 -5.08 2.78
C MET A 293 -7.35 -6.13 2.78
N GLY A 294 -7.17 -7.26 3.49
CA GLY A 294 -8.20 -8.29 3.61
C GLY A 294 -8.63 -8.93 2.28
N GLY A 295 -7.76 -8.90 1.27
CA GLY A 295 -8.10 -9.36 -0.09
C GLY A 295 -9.04 -8.42 -0.85
N ARG A 296 -9.30 -7.21 -0.34
CA ARG A 296 -10.22 -6.25 -0.98
C ARG A 296 -9.58 -5.59 -2.20
N THR A 297 -10.43 -5.24 -3.13
CA THR A 297 -10.09 -4.34 -4.25
C THR A 297 -10.38 -2.91 -3.85
N VAL A 298 -9.43 -2.02 -4.10
CA VAL A 298 -9.61 -0.58 -4.02
C VAL A 298 -9.76 -0.05 -5.44
N THR A 299 -10.97 0.34 -5.80
CA THR A 299 -11.30 0.92 -7.10
C THR A 299 -11.03 2.40 -7.07
N VAL A 300 -10.21 2.89 -8.00
CA VAL A 300 -9.81 4.30 -8.07
C VAL A 300 -10.00 4.86 -9.47
N SER A 301 -10.55 6.04 -9.59
CA SER A 301 -10.79 6.76 -10.86
C SER A 301 -9.75 7.84 -11.18
N GLU A 302 -8.85 8.11 -10.25
CA GLU A 302 -7.77 9.09 -10.33
C GLU A 302 -6.60 8.69 -9.42
N PRO A 303 -5.40 9.28 -9.55
CA PRO A 303 -4.25 8.98 -8.70
C PRO A 303 -4.54 9.17 -7.21
N ILE A 304 -4.07 8.21 -6.39
CA ILE A 304 -4.02 8.43 -4.94
C ILE A 304 -2.70 9.14 -4.61
N ASP A 305 -2.79 10.43 -4.27
CA ASP A 305 -1.66 11.15 -3.68
C ASP A 305 -1.45 10.66 -2.24
N MET A 306 -0.42 9.83 -2.06
CA MET A 306 -0.16 9.15 -0.79
C MET A 306 0.34 10.12 0.28
N GLN A 307 0.99 11.23 -0.09
CA GLN A 307 1.41 12.22 0.89
C GLN A 307 0.24 13.11 1.31
N ALA A 308 -0.59 13.54 0.38
CA ALA A 308 -1.81 14.30 0.68
C ALA A 308 -2.76 13.49 1.59
N ALA A 309 -2.88 12.18 1.37
CA ALA A 309 -3.66 11.29 2.22
C ALA A 309 -3.21 11.32 3.71
N VAL A 310 -1.92 11.52 3.97
CA VAL A 310 -1.39 11.66 5.34
C VAL A 310 -1.48 13.09 5.85
N SER A 311 -1.33 14.07 4.96
CA SER A 311 -1.37 15.54 5.13
C SER A 311 -0.41 16.11 6.18
N THR A 312 -0.31 15.50 7.35
CA THR A 312 0.46 15.98 8.51
C THR A 312 1.97 15.67 8.45
N ARG A 313 2.41 14.86 7.48
CA ARG A 313 3.81 14.42 7.36
C ARG A 313 4.23 14.36 5.88
N ASP A 314 5.38 14.90 5.60
CA ASP A 314 6.07 14.76 4.32
C ASP A 314 7.34 13.87 4.41
N THR A 315 7.67 13.44 5.63
CA THR A 315 8.82 12.59 5.92
C THR A 315 8.44 11.42 6.81
N PHE A 316 8.79 10.20 6.38
CA PHE A 316 8.58 8.99 7.17
C PHE A 316 9.70 7.96 6.91
N THR A 317 10.29 7.40 7.99
CA THR A 317 11.49 6.55 7.87
C THR A 317 11.43 5.22 8.62
N GLN A 318 10.29 4.93 9.26
CA GLN A 318 10.08 3.64 9.93
C GLN A 318 9.53 2.60 8.95
N ARG A 319 9.73 1.31 9.26
CA ARG A 319 9.17 0.23 8.44
C ARG A 319 7.64 0.26 8.49
N ARG A 320 7.00 0.20 7.31
CA ARG A 320 5.56 -0.03 7.16
C ARG A 320 5.30 -0.98 6.01
N VAL A 321 4.25 -1.77 6.15
CA VAL A 321 3.84 -2.77 5.16
C VAL A 321 2.38 -2.52 4.76
N ILE A 322 2.10 -2.57 3.46
CA ILE A 322 0.74 -2.68 2.92
C ILE A 322 0.67 -4.02 2.21
N ARG A 323 -0.35 -4.83 2.49
CA ARG A 323 -0.38 -6.20 1.98
C ARG A 323 -1.79 -6.73 1.69
N ASN A 324 -1.81 -7.79 0.84
CA ASN A 324 -2.97 -8.67 0.65
C ASN A 324 -4.18 -7.93 0.08
N GLY A 325 -4.08 -7.42 -1.15
CA GLY A 325 -5.18 -6.72 -1.81
C GLY A 325 -4.94 -6.37 -3.27
N GLN A 326 -5.81 -5.55 -3.82
CA GLN A 326 -5.75 -5.13 -5.20
C GLN A 326 -6.08 -3.65 -5.35
N PHE A 327 -5.42 -2.98 -6.30
CA PHE A 327 -5.80 -1.66 -6.81
C PHE A 327 -6.29 -1.79 -8.24
N TYR A 328 -7.43 -1.19 -8.55
CA TYR A 328 -8.06 -1.27 -9.85
C TYR A 328 -8.31 0.14 -10.41
N ALA A 329 -7.68 0.45 -11.55
CA ALA A 329 -7.92 1.70 -12.26
C ALA A 329 -9.27 1.64 -12.98
N SER A 330 -10.15 2.60 -12.70
CA SER A 330 -11.46 2.75 -13.33
C SER A 330 -11.55 4.09 -14.05
N GLY A 331 -12.44 4.18 -15.04
CA GLY A 331 -12.58 5.40 -15.84
C GLY A 331 -11.36 5.68 -16.72
N SER A 332 -11.32 6.83 -17.36
CA SER A 332 -10.23 7.23 -18.27
C SER A 332 -9.74 8.67 -18.04
N LEU A 333 -10.63 9.59 -17.69
CA LEU A 333 -10.31 11.03 -17.66
C LEU A 333 -9.30 11.40 -16.55
N GLY A 334 -9.37 10.77 -15.38
CA GLY A 334 -8.44 11.01 -14.27
C GLY A 334 -7.02 10.51 -14.51
N TRP A 335 -6.79 9.71 -15.57
CA TRP A 335 -5.51 9.06 -15.86
C TRP A 335 -4.74 9.70 -17.02
N GLU A 336 -5.29 10.71 -17.68
CA GLU A 336 -4.57 11.38 -18.78
C GLU A 336 -3.34 12.13 -18.23
N PRO A 337 -2.18 11.99 -18.90
CA PRO A 337 -0.98 12.68 -18.45
C PRO A 337 -1.10 14.19 -18.62
N THR A 338 -0.52 14.95 -17.72
CA THR A 338 -0.34 16.40 -17.90
C THR A 338 0.92 16.64 -18.72
N ILE A 339 0.81 17.31 -19.85
CA ILE A 339 1.93 17.60 -20.75
C ILE A 339 2.13 19.11 -20.80
N VAL A 340 3.34 19.56 -20.46
CA VAL A 340 3.75 20.96 -20.54
C VAL A 340 4.97 21.07 -21.42
N GLN A 341 4.98 22.03 -22.34
CA GLN A 341 6.16 22.37 -23.15
C GLN A 341 6.70 23.72 -22.71
N GLY A 342 8.02 23.83 -22.63
CA GLY A 342 8.68 25.08 -22.25
C GLY A 342 10.14 25.11 -22.72
N GLN A 343 10.60 26.29 -23.11
CA GLN A 343 12.00 26.51 -23.36
C GLN A 343 12.76 26.56 -22.02
N ALA A 344 13.98 26.04 -22.02
CA ALA A 344 14.86 26.13 -20.85
C ALA A 344 16.34 26.07 -21.27
N SER A 345 17.22 26.55 -20.40
CA SER A 345 18.66 26.48 -20.56
C SER A 345 19.26 25.37 -19.71
N TYR A 346 20.20 24.62 -20.27
CA TYR A 346 21.01 23.64 -19.56
C TYR A 346 22.49 23.99 -19.64
N SER A 347 23.20 23.80 -18.54
CA SER A 347 24.66 23.96 -18.47
C SER A 347 25.29 22.78 -17.72
N ILE A 348 26.38 22.26 -18.27
CA ILE A 348 27.19 21.21 -17.65
C ILE A 348 27.74 21.62 -16.29
N ASN A 349 27.96 22.93 -16.04
CA ASN A 349 28.42 23.45 -14.76
C ASN A 349 27.37 23.35 -13.64
N ALA A 350 26.09 23.17 -14.02
CA ALA A 350 24.96 22.88 -13.13
C ALA A 350 24.21 21.68 -13.68
N SER A 351 24.87 20.52 -13.75
CA SER A 351 24.53 19.33 -14.53
C SER A 351 23.16 18.71 -14.25
N ARG A 352 22.52 19.13 -13.17
CA ARG A 352 21.17 18.64 -12.79
C ARG A 352 20.13 19.74 -12.75
N ASP A 353 20.42 20.92 -13.27
CA ASP A 353 19.48 22.04 -13.20
C ASP A 353 19.17 22.58 -14.61
N LEU A 354 17.88 22.79 -14.88
CA LEU A 354 17.39 23.62 -15.98
C LEU A 354 17.10 25.02 -15.41
N THR A 355 17.49 26.05 -16.14
CA THR A 355 17.27 27.45 -15.77
C THR A 355 16.50 28.18 -16.86
N ASN A 356 15.94 29.35 -16.53
CA ASN A 356 15.08 30.12 -17.44
C ASN A 356 13.92 29.27 -18.01
N VAL A 357 13.29 28.48 -17.13
CA VAL A 357 12.25 27.52 -17.53
C VAL A 357 10.94 28.24 -17.77
N GLU A 358 10.44 28.21 -19.00
CA GLU A 358 9.12 28.71 -19.34
C GLU A 358 8.03 27.78 -18.80
N ASN A 359 6.85 28.35 -18.48
CA ASN A 359 5.68 27.62 -17.96
C ASN A 359 5.97 26.80 -16.69
N ILE A 360 6.98 27.18 -15.90
CA ILE A 360 7.43 26.43 -14.73
C ILE A 360 6.33 26.23 -13.67
N ALA A 361 5.35 27.13 -13.59
CA ALA A 361 4.24 27.02 -12.66
C ALA A 361 3.41 25.74 -12.92
N ASP A 362 3.22 25.38 -14.18
CA ASP A 362 2.41 24.27 -14.63
C ASP A 362 3.17 22.93 -14.65
N ILE A 363 4.50 22.96 -14.53
CA ILE A 363 5.33 21.75 -14.51
C ILE A 363 5.27 21.10 -13.12
N GLU A 364 4.77 19.88 -13.05
CA GLU A 364 4.68 19.14 -11.79
C GLU A 364 6.00 18.41 -11.47
N VAL A 365 6.32 18.26 -10.17
CA VAL A 365 7.37 17.35 -9.69
C VAL A 365 6.99 15.91 -10.08
N GLY A 366 7.96 15.14 -10.57
CA GLY A 366 7.73 13.80 -11.12
C GLY A 366 7.41 13.78 -12.61
N SER A 367 7.43 14.91 -13.30
CA SER A 367 7.31 14.93 -14.76
C SER A 367 8.56 14.34 -15.42
N LEU A 368 8.36 13.45 -16.39
CA LEU A 368 9.38 12.98 -17.33
C LEU A 368 9.82 14.14 -18.21
N VAL A 369 11.13 14.28 -18.39
CA VAL A 369 11.73 15.34 -19.22
C VAL A 369 12.25 14.75 -20.52
N GLU A 370 11.80 15.28 -21.64
CA GLU A 370 12.21 14.86 -22.98
C GLU A 370 12.70 16.07 -23.78
N GLY A 371 13.70 15.85 -24.64
CA GLY A 371 14.32 16.85 -25.47
C GLY A 371 15.59 16.33 -26.12
N ALA A 372 16.24 17.15 -26.97
CA ALA A 372 17.51 16.76 -27.58
C ALA A 372 18.60 16.63 -26.49
N GLY A 373 19.39 15.57 -26.57
CA GLY A 373 20.49 15.30 -25.60
C GLY A 373 20.03 14.96 -24.18
N VAL A 374 18.75 14.64 -23.97
CA VAL A 374 18.20 14.13 -22.72
C VAL A 374 18.21 12.59 -22.78
N GLY A 375 18.79 11.94 -21.78
CA GLY A 375 18.75 10.49 -21.64
C GLY A 375 17.36 9.98 -21.24
N ARG A 376 17.18 8.65 -21.24
CA ARG A 376 15.93 8.02 -20.87
C ARG A 376 15.66 8.18 -19.35
N GLU A 377 14.38 8.32 -18.99
CA GLU A 377 13.90 8.33 -17.60
C GLU A 377 14.57 9.42 -16.72
N VAL A 378 14.64 10.63 -17.26
CA VAL A 378 15.04 11.85 -16.53
C VAL A 378 13.78 12.55 -16.03
N TYR A 379 13.72 12.87 -14.73
CA TYR A 379 12.53 13.42 -14.09
C TYR A 379 12.79 14.71 -13.35
N VAL A 380 11.77 15.54 -13.23
CA VAL A 380 11.75 16.72 -12.35
C VAL A 380 11.69 16.28 -10.89
N THR A 381 12.68 16.65 -10.09
CA THR A 381 12.74 16.32 -8.65
C THR A 381 12.30 17.45 -7.75
N SER A 382 12.52 18.69 -8.18
CA SER A 382 12.07 19.90 -7.50
C SER A 382 12.01 21.06 -8.47
N LYS A 383 11.26 22.11 -8.14
CA LYS A 383 11.19 23.37 -8.89
C LYS A 383 11.26 24.58 -7.97
N ASP A 384 11.88 25.65 -8.44
CA ASP A 384 11.81 26.98 -7.86
C ASP A 384 11.14 27.91 -8.86
N VAL A 385 9.86 28.17 -8.64
CA VAL A 385 9.04 29.00 -9.53
C VAL A 385 9.56 30.42 -9.55
N SER A 386 10.00 30.97 -8.42
CA SER A 386 10.51 32.33 -8.30
C SER A 386 11.87 32.51 -8.96
N GLY A 387 12.72 31.50 -8.87
CA GLY A 387 14.05 31.47 -9.49
C GLY A 387 14.05 30.96 -10.93
N GLY A 388 12.93 30.52 -11.47
CA GLY A 388 12.81 29.99 -12.83
C GLY A 388 13.66 28.76 -13.08
N SER A 389 13.84 27.89 -12.07
CA SER A 389 14.72 26.72 -12.18
C SER A 389 14.06 25.40 -11.77
N ILE A 390 14.48 24.33 -12.43
CA ILE A 390 14.05 22.95 -12.18
C ILE A 390 15.27 22.08 -11.92
N ARG A 391 15.20 21.24 -10.88
CA ARG A 391 16.18 20.21 -10.62
C ARG A 391 15.77 18.88 -11.21
N LEU A 392 16.72 18.20 -11.87
CA LEU A 392 16.55 16.93 -12.56
C LEU A 392 17.04 15.74 -11.72
N SER A 393 16.48 14.58 -11.97
CA SER A 393 16.94 13.32 -11.35
C SER A 393 18.35 12.92 -11.78
N LYS A 394 18.76 13.29 -12.98
CA LYS A 394 20.04 12.94 -13.61
C LYS A 394 20.60 14.07 -14.45
N PRO A 395 21.91 14.09 -14.70
CA PRO A 395 22.53 14.95 -15.72
C PRO A 395 22.06 14.58 -17.13
N LEU A 396 22.21 15.50 -18.06
CA LEU A 396 21.91 15.34 -19.48
C LEU A 396 23.21 15.21 -20.27
N TYR A 397 23.27 14.34 -21.27
CA TYR A 397 24.52 14.01 -21.95
C TYR A 397 24.92 14.99 -23.08
N ASP A 398 23.96 15.63 -23.75
CA ASP A 398 24.22 16.54 -24.88
C ASP A 398 23.11 17.59 -25.05
N ALA A 399 22.66 18.19 -23.96
CA ALA A 399 21.56 19.16 -23.95
C ALA A 399 22.04 20.60 -23.67
N ALA A 400 23.34 20.89 -23.80
CA ALA A 400 23.88 22.20 -23.51
C ALA A 400 23.26 23.29 -24.39
N GLY A 401 22.88 24.43 -23.76
CA GLY A 401 22.27 25.57 -24.43
C GLY A 401 20.78 25.74 -24.10
N TYR A 402 20.08 26.44 -24.99
CA TYR A 402 18.65 26.79 -24.83
C TYR A 402 17.84 26.03 -25.86
N GLN A 403 16.86 25.26 -25.42
CA GLN A 403 16.01 24.44 -26.28
C GLN A 403 14.62 24.22 -25.69
N LEU A 404 13.70 23.67 -26.52
CA LEU A 404 12.39 23.24 -26.09
C LEU A 404 12.46 21.87 -25.42
N TYR A 405 11.88 21.77 -24.23
CA TYR A 405 11.67 20.52 -23.49
C TYR A 405 10.19 20.20 -23.40
N THR A 406 9.86 18.92 -23.36
CA THR A 406 8.52 18.40 -23.04
C THR A 406 8.57 17.78 -21.65
N PHE A 407 7.64 18.17 -20.79
CA PHE A 407 7.48 17.68 -19.44
C PHE A 407 6.16 16.91 -19.36
N THR A 408 6.25 15.59 -19.16
CA THR A 408 5.08 14.70 -19.12
C THR A 408 4.88 14.15 -17.73
N ARG A 409 3.80 14.55 -17.03
CA ARG A 409 3.44 14.01 -15.73
C ARG A 409 2.48 12.84 -15.91
N HIS A 410 3.03 11.63 -15.84
CA HIS A 410 2.23 10.41 -15.84
C HIS A 410 1.45 10.26 -14.54
N LYS A 411 0.30 9.59 -14.59
CA LYS A 411 -0.60 9.37 -13.45
C LYS A 411 -0.45 7.93 -12.93
N TYR A 412 -0.39 7.76 -11.59
CA TYR A 412 -0.08 6.48 -10.92
C TYR A 412 -1.19 6.09 -9.95
N LEU A 413 -1.45 4.78 -9.81
CA LEU A 413 -2.38 4.27 -8.80
C LEU A 413 -1.95 4.72 -7.40
N LEU A 414 -0.67 4.54 -7.07
CA LEU A 414 -0.08 5.03 -5.83
C LEU A 414 1.04 6.02 -6.14
N ASP A 415 0.85 7.27 -5.78
CA ASP A 415 1.81 8.35 -6.01
C ASP A 415 2.45 8.82 -4.70
N PHE A 416 3.70 8.40 -4.45
CA PHE A 416 4.45 8.81 -3.26
C PHE A 416 5.35 10.04 -3.50
N SER A 417 5.32 10.66 -4.68
CA SER A 417 6.23 11.76 -5.03
C SER A 417 6.05 13.03 -4.18
N GLY A 418 4.91 13.18 -3.53
CA GLY A 418 4.64 14.25 -2.56
C GLY A 418 5.52 14.15 -1.30
N PHE A 419 5.92 12.93 -0.90
CA PHE A 419 6.85 12.77 0.22
C PHE A 419 8.23 13.33 -0.14
N SER A 420 8.76 14.18 0.72
CA SER A 420 10.17 14.61 0.65
C SER A 420 11.10 13.43 0.98
N THR A 421 10.74 12.61 1.98
CA THR A 421 11.46 11.37 2.32
C THR A 421 10.50 10.27 2.75
N LEU A 422 10.57 9.10 2.09
CA LEU A 422 9.86 7.89 2.50
C LEU A 422 10.81 6.70 2.45
N SER A 423 11.04 6.04 3.60
CA SER A 423 11.94 4.90 3.70
C SER A 423 11.25 3.67 4.27
N LYS A 424 11.74 2.48 3.90
CA LYS A 424 11.34 1.18 4.45
C LYS A 424 9.85 0.86 4.24
N LEU A 425 9.25 1.40 3.17
CA LEU A 425 7.91 1.01 2.75
C LEU A 425 7.98 -0.32 2.02
N ASN A 426 7.05 -1.21 2.34
CA ASN A 426 6.97 -2.55 1.80
C ASN A 426 5.56 -2.81 1.25
N LEU A 427 5.46 -3.19 -0.02
CA LEU A 427 4.23 -3.64 -0.67
C LEU A 427 4.32 -5.15 -0.87
N GLN A 428 3.37 -5.93 -0.35
CA GLN A 428 3.41 -7.38 -0.39
C GLN A 428 2.09 -7.98 -0.85
N ASN A 429 2.14 -8.94 -1.77
CA ASN A 429 0.97 -9.66 -2.24
C ASN A 429 -0.16 -8.69 -2.69
N ILE A 430 0.20 -7.73 -3.55
CA ILE A 430 -0.72 -6.73 -4.09
C ILE A 430 -0.76 -6.84 -5.60
N GLU A 431 -1.96 -6.79 -6.17
CA GLU A 431 -2.17 -6.72 -7.60
C GLU A 431 -2.53 -5.28 -8.03
N PHE A 432 -1.79 -4.75 -9.00
CA PHE A 432 -2.02 -3.45 -9.62
C PHE A 432 -2.66 -3.65 -11.00
N GLN A 433 -3.97 -3.52 -11.09
CA GLN A 433 -4.74 -3.58 -12.34
C GLN A 433 -4.77 -2.19 -13.00
N CYS A 434 -3.73 -1.85 -13.76
CA CYS A 434 -3.58 -0.52 -14.36
C CYS A 434 -4.48 -0.29 -15.59
N LYS A 435 -4.98 -1.36 -16.24
CA LYS A 435 -5.99 -1.35 -17.31
C LYS A 435 -5.62 -0.50 -18.53
N GLU A 436 -4.34 -0.37 -18.86
CA GLU A 436 -3.83 0.47 -19.98
C GLU A 436 -4.14 1.96 -19.82
N THR A 437 -4.60 2.37 -18.65
CA THR A 437 -4.97 3.77 -18.35
C THR A 437 -4.05 4.41 -17.33
N ALA A 438 -3.79 3.71 -16.23
CA ALA A 438 -2.92 4.16 -15.15
C ALA A 438 -1.51 3.57 -15.23
N ASN A 439 -0.58 4.11 -14.46
CA ASN A 439 0.68 3.48 -14.11
C ASN A 439 0.58 2.94 -12.66
N ALA A 440 1.52 2.06 -12.22
CA ALA A 440 1.32 1.43 -10.93
C ALA A 440 1.82 2.29 -9.76
N VAL A 441 3.13 2.51 -9.62
CA VAL A 441 3.71 3.16 -8.44
C VAL A 441 4.75 4.21 -8.81
N MET A 442 4.62 5.42 -8.27
CA MET A 442 5.67 6.43 -8.27
C MET A 442 6.29 6.55 -6.89
N LEU A 443 7.61 6.40 -6.78
CA LEU A 443 8.35 6.44 -5.53
C LEU A 443 8.56 7.88 -5.03
N ALA A 444 8.81 8.02 -3.73
CA ALA A 444 9.20 9.28 -3.11
C ALA A 444 10.53 9.82 -3.68
N ARG A 445 10.73 11.12 -3.56
CA ARG A 445 11.95 11.82 -4.05
C ARG A 445 13.22 11.32 -3.38
N VAL A 446 13.17 11.09 -2.07
CA VAL A 446 14.28 10.55 -1.27
C VAL A 446 13.77 9.38 -0.43
N GLY A 447 14.63 8.40 -0.19
CA GLY A 447 14.29 7.28 0.69
C GLY A 447 15.25 6.10 0.53
N LEU A 448 15.04 5.11 1.38
CA LEU A 448 15.83 3.88 1.42
C LEU A 448 14.91 2.67 1.55
N ILE A 449 15.30 1.56 0.91
CA ILE A 449 14.73 0.24 1.20
C ILE A 449 13.22 0.21 0.87
N PHE A 450 12.86 0.59 -0.34
CA PHE A 450 11.54 0.28 -0.88
C PHE A 450 11.52 -1.20 -1.31
N HIS A 451 10.54 -1.97 -0.84
CA HIS A 451 10.38 -3.37 -1.22
C HIS A 451 9.03 -3.60 -1.87
N MET A 452 9.03 -4.40 -2.95
CA MET A 452 7.83 -4.96 -3.56
C MET A 452 8.03 -6.47 -3.69
N ILE A 453 7.16 -7.26 -3.05
CA ILE A 453 7.33 -8.71 -2.91
C ILE A 453 6.01 -9.41 -3.24
N ASP A 454 6.06 -10.47 -4.07
CA ASP A 454 4.90 -11.27 -4.46
C ASP A 454 3.75 -10.43 -5.08
N CYS A 455 4.10 -9.39 -5.84
CA CYS A 455 3.14 -8.46 -6.43
C CYS A 455 2.94 -8.69 -7.92
N PHE A 456 1.78 -8.25 -8.42
CA PHE A 456 1.44 -8.27 -9.85
C PHE A 456 1.24 -6.85 -10.36
N ILE A 457 1.95 -6.46 -11.41
CA ILE A 457 1.73 -5.21 -12.14
C ILE A 457 1.19 -5.58 -13.53
N LYS A 458 -0.09 -5.31 -13.74
CA LYS A 458 -0.81 -5.69 -14.96
C LYS A 458 -1.18 -4.47 -15.79
N GLN A 459 -0.77 -4.50 -17.04
CA GLN A 459 -1.15 -3.57 -18.09
C GLN A 459 -0.94 -2.09 -17.70
N PRO A 460 0.26 -1.69 -17.22
CA PRO A 460 0.55 -0.28 -17.02
C PRO A 460 0.55 0.44 -18.38
N LYS A 461 0.02 1.67 -18.41
CA LYS A 461 -0.01 2.46 -19.66
C LYS A 461 1.40 2.77 -20.16
N TYR A 462 2.24 3.26 -19.28
CA TYR A 462 3.62 3.64 -19.61
C TYR A 462 4.66 3.07 -18.65
N ARG A 463 4.37 3.00 -17.34
CA ARG A 463 5.36 2.68 -16.31
C ARG A 463 4.77 1.77 -15.23
N GLY A 464 5.50 0.73 -14.86
CA GLY A 464 5.21 -0.05 -13.66
C GLY A 464 5.65 0.70 -12.42
N ILE A 465 6.96 0.78 -12.16
CA ILE A 465 7.53 1.47 -10.99
C ILE A 465 8.43 2.60 -11.48
N THR A 466 8.18 3.82 -11.00
CA THR A 466 8.99 4.98 -11.34
C THR A 466 9.71 5.56 -10.13
N SER A 467 11.04 5.65 -10.22
CA SER A 467 11.88 6.41 -9.31
C SER A 467 12.21 7.76 -9.92
N ILE A 468 11.90 8.83 -9.19
CA ILE A 468 12.20 10.21 -9.61
C ILE A 468 13.43 10.80 -8.90
N GLY A 469 14.03 10.03 -7.98
CA GLY A 469 15.19 10.50 -7.21
C GLY A 469 15.86 9.33 -6.50
N THR A 470 16.30 9.53 -5.26
CA THR A 470 17.01 8.51 -4.48
C THR A 470 16.11 7.55 -3.71
N GLY A 471 14.79 7.67 -3.84
CA GLY A 471 13.80 6.82 -3.14
C GLY A 471 13.92 5.31 -3.42
N CYS A 472 14.64 4.94 -4.48
CA CYS A 472 14.94 3.55 -4.84
C CYS A 472 16.26 3.01 -4.25
N GLN A 473 16.99 3.74 -3.39
CA GLN A 473 18.23 3.26 -2.80
C GLN A 473 17.99 1.98 -2.00
N GLY A 474 18.71 0.89 -2.36
CA GLY A 474 18.52 -0.42 -1.74
C GLY A 474 17.16 -1.08 -2.02
N MET A 475 16.52 -0.74 -3.14
CA MET A 475 15.23 -1.30 -3.56
C MET A 475 15.32 -2.81 -3.78
N LEU A 476 14.30 -3.54 -3.34
CA LEU A 476 14.12 -4.96 -3.63
C LEU A 476 12.80 -5.19 -4.36
N ILE A 477 12.86 -5.77 -5.55
CA ILE A 477 11.70 -6.27 -6.30
C ILE A 477 11.87 -7.79 -6.39
N ASP A 478 10.98 -8.53 -5.77
CA ASP A 478 11.15 -9.95 -5.51
C ASP A 478 9.88 -10.75 -5.83
N ARG A 479 10.00 -11.79 -6.65
CA ARG A 479 8.91 -12.68 -7.07
C ARG A 479 7.68 -11.94 -7.60
N CYS A 480 7.92 -10.84 -8.33
CA CYS A 480 6.86 -10.03 -8.91
C CYS A 480 6.63 -10.39 -10.38
N HIS A 481 5.38 -10.22 -10.83
CA HIS A 481 4.98 -10.41 -12.21
C HIS A 481 4.64 -9.06 -12.85
N PHE A 482 5.27 -8.80 -14.00
CA PHE A 482 5.06 -7.62 -14.81
C PHE A 482 4.51 -8.03 -16.17
N VAL A 483 3.29 -7.62 -16.50
CA VAL A 483 2.61 -7.99 -17.74
C VAL A 483 2.05 -6.75 -18.42
N THR A 484 2.39 -6.56 -19.71
CA THR A 484 1.85 -5.43 -20.49
C THR A 484 0.62 -5.82 -21.29
N ALA A 485 -0.07 -4.82 -21.85
CA ALA A 485 -1.06 -4.99 -22.90
C ALA A 485 -0.44 -4.96 -24.31
N GLU A 486 0.86 -4.70 -24.43
CA GLU A 486 1.55 -4.48 -25.71
C GLU A 486 2.01 -5.79 -26.40
N ALA A 487 1.39 -6.93 -26.05
CA ALA A 487 1.75 -8.25 -26.60
C ALA A 487 1.65 -8.32 -28.15
N GLN A 488 0.69 -7.62 -28.72
CA GLN A 488 0.46 -7.57 -30.17
C GLN A 488 1.25 -6.44 -30.86
N THR A 489 1.94 -5.60 -30.09
CA THR A 489 2.73 -4.48 -30.62
C THR A 489 4.16 -4.95 -30.89
N ASN A 490 4.74 -4.55 -32.04
CA ASN A 490 6.14 -4.86 -32.34
C ASN A 490 7.04 -4.33 -31.22
N ALA A 491 8.11 -5.05 -30.90
CA ALA A 491 9.00 -4.69 -29.78
C ALA A 491 9.52 -3.24 -29.87
N THR A 492 9.82 -2.75 -31.09
CA THR A 492 10.31 -1.39 -31.34
C THR A 492 9.26 -0.29 -31.08
N ASP A 493 7.99 -0.62 -31.20
CA ASP A 493 6.87 0.34 -31.13
C ASP A 493 6.25 0.41 -29.72
N ARG A 494 6.65 -0.51 -28.83
CA ARG A 494 6.22 -0.52 -27.43
C ARG A 494 6.72 0.72 -26.68
N VAL A 495 5.94 1.17 -25.71
CA VAL A 495 6.24 2.37 -24.89
C VAL A 495 6.41 2.08 -23.40
N SER A 496 5.99 0.90 -22.95
CA SER A 496 5.96 0.54 -21.54
C SER A 496 7.34 0.22 -20.97
N LEU A 497 7.61 0.66 -19.75
CA LEU A 497 8.79 0.35 -18.96
C LEU A 497 8.36 -0.34 -17.65
N GLY A 498 8.95 -1.50 -17.31
CA GLY A 498 8.64 -2.20 -16.08
C GLY A 498 9.05 -1.40 -14.85
N LEU A 499 10.30 -0.96 -14.79
CA LEU A 499 10.80 -0.10 -13.71
C LEU A 499 12.02 0.73 -14.12
N ASN A 500 12.20 1.88 -13.47
CA ASN A 500 13.47 2.58 -13.48
C ASN A 500 13.99 2.82 -12.03
N ALA A 501 15.30 2.86 -11.88
CA ALA A 501 15.95 3.16 -10.61
C ALA A 501 17.09 4.18 -10.84
N ASN A 502 17.09 5.22 -10.01
CA ASN A 502 18.01 6.34 -10.12
C ASN A 502 19.20 6.27 -9.14
N ASN A 503 19.24 5.24 -8.28
CA ASN A 503 20.27 5.11 -7.24
C ASN A 503 20.73 3.65 -7.10
N ASN A 504 21.65 3.40 -6.16
CA ASN A 504 22.44 2.19 -6.02
C ASN A 504 21.71 1.04 -5.28
N ASP A 505 22.35 -0.13 -5.29
CA ASP A 505 22.04 -1.30 -4.46
C ASP A 505 20.66 -1.93 -4.76
N VAL A 506 20.19 -1.81 -6.00
CA VAL A 506 18.92 -2.39 -6.45
C VAL A 506 19.05 -3.90 -6.60
N LYS A 507 18.08 -4.63 -6.09
CA LYS A 507 17.96 -6.08 -6.21
C LYS A 507 16.70 -6.44 -6.97
N LEU A 508 16.86 -7.11 -8.12
CA LEU A 508 15.77 -7.70 -8.91
C LEU A 508 15.92 -9.21 -8.83
N ARG A 509 14.97 -9.89 -8.17
CA ARG A 509 15.10 -11.31 -7.88
C ARG A 509 13.82 -12.06 -8.22
N ASP A 510 13.99 -13.17 -8.97
CA ASP A 510 12.92 -14.14 -9.25
C ASP A 510 11.65 -13.53 -9.87
N ASN A 511 11.79 -12.44 -10.63
CA ASN A 511 10.66 -11.76 -11.27
C ASN A 511 10.41 -12.33 -12.67
N TRP A 512 9.17 -12.20 -13.11
CA TRP A 512 8.76 -12.49 -14.47
C TRP A 512 8.25 -11.23 -15.17
N ALA A 513 8.81 -10.90 -16.32
CA ALA A 513 8.42 -9.72 -17.09
C ALA A 513 8.18 -10.08 -18.56
N SER A 514 7.01 -9.70 -19.07
CA SER A 514 6.58 -10.07 -20.40
C SER A 514 6.24 -8.85 -21.24
N GLN A 515 6.93 -8.75 -22.39
CA GLN A 515 6.57 -7.91 -23.53
C GLN A 515 6.59 -6.39 -23.27
N PHE A 516 7.39 -5.94 -22.32
CA PHE A 516 7.71 -4.51 -22.15
C PHE A 516 8.65 -4.01 -23.24
N ARG A 517 8.66 -2.70 -23.52
CA ARG A 517 9.73 -2.06 -24.27
C ARG A 517 11.09 -2.31 -23.59
N HIS A 518 11.17 -2.01 -22.30
CA HIS A 518 12.29 -2.34 -21.42
C HIS A 518 11.74 -2.83 -20.07
N PHE A 519 12.35 -3.86 -19.50
CA PHE A 519 11.96 -4.29 -18.16
C PHE A 519 12.55 -3.36 -17.09
N ALA A 520 13.87 -3.14 -17.12
CA ALA A 520 14.53 -2.34 -16.09
C ALA A 520 15.57 -1.38 -16.69
N LEU A 521 15.53 -0.12 -16.24
CA LEU A 521 16.55 0.88 -16.48
C LEU A 521 17.18 1.29 -15.15
N LEU A 522 18.48 0.97 -14.97
CA LEU A 522 19.21 1.09 -13.72
C LEU A 522 20.38 2.09 -13.88
N ALA A 523 20.28 3.22 -13.19
CA ALA A 523 21.29 4.27 -13.24
C ALA A 523 22.27 4.26 -12.06
N GLY A 524 22.05 3.39 -11.09
CA GLY A 524 22.95 3.21 -9.94
C GLY A 524 24.01 2.13 -10.16
N SER A 525 24.84 1.94 -9.14
CA SER A 525 25.83 0.88 -9.04
C SER A 525 25.40 -0.21 -8.05
N ASN A 526 26.18 -1.29 -7.97
CA ASN A 526 26.01 -2.39 -7.02
C ASN A 526 24.68 -3.13 -7.16
N ASN A 527 24.14 -3.20 -8.38
CA ASN A 527 22.88 -3.89 -8.63
C ASN A 527 23.07 -5.41 -8.69
N ILE A 528 22.10 -6.14 -8.18
CA ILE A 528 22.04 -7.61 -8.24
C ILE A 528 20.76 -8.01 -8.98
N ILE A 529 20.91 -8.63 -10.13
CA ILE A 529 19.80 -9.07 -11.00
C ILE A 529 19.92 -10.59 -11.14
N THR A 530 19.03 -11.33 -10.48
CA THR A 530 19.17 -12.79 -10.37
C THR A 530 17.85 -13.54 -10.47
N GLY A 531 17.83 -14.69 -11.14
CA GLY A 531 16.69 -15.59 -11.21
C GLY A 531 15.49 -15.07 -12.01
N ASN A 532 15.61 -13.95 -12.71
CA ASN A 532 14.48 -13.36 -13.41
C ASN A 532 14.28 -13.98 -14.80
N HIS A 533 13.05 -13.91 -15.30
CA HIS A 533 12.70 -14.22 -16.68
C HIS A 533 12.21 -12.96 -17.39
N PHE A 534 12.94 -12.54 -18.41
CA PHE A 534 12.59 -11.39 -19.26
C PHE A 534 12.25 -11.88 -20.66
N TYR A 535 11.00 -11.65 -21.10
CA TYR A 535 10.54 -12.00 -22.43
C TYR A 535 10.09 -10.76 -23.22
N GLN A 536 10.70 -10.53 -24.40
CA GLN A 536 10.33 -9.37 -25.26
C GLN A 536 9.81 -9.79 -26.63
N GLY A 537 9.69 -11.07 -26.93
CA GLY A 537 9.28 -11.54 -28.25
C GLY A 537 8.05 -10.83 -28.82
N ASP A 538 8.03 -10.70 -30.15
CA ASP A 538 6.90 -10.31 -30.97
C ASP A 538 6.75 -11.30 -32.12
N GLY A 539 5.75 -11.11 -32.99
CA GLY A 539 5.52 -11.97 -34.16
C GLY A 539 6.41 -11.66 -35.39
N VAL A 540 7.33 -10.70 -35.31
CA VAL A 540 8.10 -10.20 -36.46
C VAL A 540 9.29 -11.11 -36.76
N GLN A 541 9.29 -11.72 -37.93
CA GLN A 541 10.40 -12.55 -38.38
C GLN A 541 11.59 -11.66 -38.80
N GLY A 542 12.79 -11.96 -38.27
CA GLY A 542 13.98 -11.13 -38.51
C GLY A 542 13.86 -9.72 -37.92
N GLY A 543 12.99 -9.53 -36.93
CA GLY A 543 12.70 -8.24 -36.31
C GLY A 543 13.80 -7.74 -35.36
N ALA A 544 13.90 -6.43 -35.27
CA ALA A 544 14.73 -5.80 -34.24
C ALA A 544 14.13 -6.02 -32.85
N ARG A 545 14.99 -6.17 -31.87
CA ARG A 545 14.64 -6.26 -30.44
C ARG A 545 15.28 -5.11 -29.69
N LEU A 546 14.76 -4.83 -28.50
CA LEU A 546 15.28 -3.79 -27.63
C LEU A 546 15.90 -4.40 -26.37
N ALA A 547 16.61 -3.58 -25.60
CA ALA A 547 17.19 -4.02 -24.35
C ALA A 547 16.10 -4.38 -23.32
N GLY A 548 16.22 -5.55 -22.71
CA GLY A 548 15.40 -5.92 -21.54
C GLY A 548 15.90 -5.22 -20.28
N ILE A 549 17.22 -5.19 -20.10
CA ILE A 549 17.92 -4.54 -18.98
C ILE A 549 18.85 -3.47 -19.54
N ILE A 550 18.80 -2.27 -18.96
CA ILE A 550 19.66 -1.16 -19.32
C ILE A 550 20.43 -0.70 -18.08
N LEU A 551 21.75 -0.70 -18.16
CA LEU A 551 22.64 -0.12 -17.17
C LEU A 551 23.17 1.21 -17.71
N THR A 552 22.83 2.34 -17.08
CA THR A 552 23.17 3.68 -17.59
C THR A 552 24.34 4.33 -16.88
N LYS A 553 25.11 3.53 -16.12
CA LYS A 553 26.33 3.98 -15.45
C LYS A 553 27.54 3.21 -15.97
N ALA A 554 28.54 3.91 -16.45
CA ALA A 554 29.76 3.30 -16.99
C ALA A 554 30.47 2.40 -15.96
N ALA A 555 30.78 2.88 -14.76
CA ALA A 555 31.30 2.08 -13.65
C ALA A 555 30.14 1.53 -12.81
N THR A 556 29.64 0.33 -13.15
CA THR A 556 28.36 -0.15 -12.59
C THR A 556 28.49 -1.05 -11.36
N SER A 557 29.62 -1.76 -11.18
CA SER A 557 29.84 -2.73 -10.07
C SER A 557 28.65 -3.68 -9.86
N SER A 558 28.05 -4.18 -10.93
CA SER A 558 26.76 -4.92 -10.89
C SER A 558 26.93 -6.36 -11.33
N SER A 559 25.96 -7.20 -10.92
CA SER A 559 25.91 -8.63 -11.26
C SER A 559 24.57 -9.01 -11.88
N ILE A 560 24.63 -9.75 -13.00
CA ILE A 560 23.48 -10.33 -13.72
C ILE A 560 23.67 -11.83 -13.76
N VAL A 561 22.97 -12.60 -12.92
CA VAL A 561 23.29 -13.99 -12.63
C VAL A 561 22.05 -14.88 -12.66
N GLY A 562 22.11 -16.00 -13.42
CA GLY A 562 21.07 -17.03 -13.38
C GLY A 562 19.72 -16.60 -13.96
N ASN A 563 19.68 -15.59 -14.83
CA ASN A 563 18.44 -15.13 -15.45
C ASN A 563 18.15 -15.86 -16.76
N TYR A 564 16.88 -15.86 -17.16
CA TYR A 564 16.43 -16.23 -18.49
C TYR A 564 16.11 -14.96 -19.29
N VAL A 565 16.93 -14.68 -20.30
CA VAL A 565 16.84 -13.47 -21.15
C VAL A 565 16.35 -13.90 -22.52
N ASP A 566 15.09 -13.63 -22.82
CA ASP A 566 14.40 -14.18 -23.99
C ASP A 566 13.98 -13.07 -24.97
N ASN A 567 14.53 -13.12 -26.17
CA ASN A 567 14.28 -12.17 -27.26
C ASN A 567 14.57 -10.70 -26.89
N CYS A 568 15.50 -10.47 -25.98
CA CYS A 568 16.00 -9.14 -25.60
C CYS A 568 17.49 -9.23 -25.26
N PHE A 569 18.07 -8.10 -24.94
CA PHE A 569 19.50 -8.01 -24.64
C PHE A 569 19.77 -7.12 -23.43
N ILE A 570 21.00 -7.15 -22.94
CA ILE A 570 21.54 -6.28 -21.92
C ILE A 570 22.23 -5.11 -22.62
N GLU A 571 21.82 -3.87 -22.35
CA GLU A 571 22.47 -2.65 -22.81
C GLU A 571 23.24 -2.00 -21.69
N TRP A 572 24.50 -1.67 -21.93
CA TRP A 572 25.35 -0.96 -21.01
C TRP A 572 25.79 0.36 -21.65
N THR A 573 25.40 1.48 -21.04
CA THR A 573 25.54 2.83 -21.60
C THR A 573 25.94 3.83 -20.52
N ASN A 574 26.34 5.04 -20.92
CA ASN A 574 26.61 6.17 -20.03
C ASN A 574 25.80 7.42 -20.41
N GLU A 575 24.58 7.23 -20.87
CA GLU A 575 23.66 8.31 -21.31
C GLU A 575 23.26 9.33 -20.22
N HIS A 576 23.61 9.09 -18.98
CA HIS A 576 23.42 10.03 -17.87
C HIS A 576 24.74 10.63 -17.38
N ASP A 577 25.73 10.68 -18.23
CA ASP A 577 27.04 11.26 -17.94
C ASP A 577 27.05 12.72 -18.42
N GLU A 578 27.32 13.64 -17.51
CA GLU A 578 27.40 15.07 -17.81
C GLU A 578 28.63 15.43 -18.64
N THR A 579 29.68 14.61 -18.56
CA THR A 579 30.92 14.71 -19.32
C THR A 579 31.18 13.39 -20.02
N PRO A 580 30.44 13.11 -21.12
CA PRO A 580 30.46 11.79 -21.72
C PRO A 580 31.81 11.38 -22.30
N ASP A 581 32.67 12.33 -22.72
CA ASP A 581 34.03 12.02 -23.16
C ASP A 581 34.89 11.53 -21.99
N PHE A 582 35.51 10.37 -22.16
CA PHE A 582 36.39 9.83 -21.12
C PHE A 582 37.70 10.63 -21.03
N THR A 583 37.89 11.29 -19.92
CA THR A 583 39.11 12.11 -19.63
C THR A 583 39.99 11.45 -18.57
N SER A 584 39.42 10.88 -17.52
CA SER A 584 40.14 10.23 -16.43
C SER A 584 39.18 9.29 -15.64
N GLY A 585 39.76 8.38 -14.85
CA GLY A 585 38.96 7.43 -14.03
C GLY A 585 38.63 6.14 -14.76
N PHE A 586 37.45 5.63 -14.52
CA PHE A 586 36.99 4.34 -15.08
C PHE A 586 36.05 4.57 -16.27
N GLY A 587 36.30 3.89 -17.38
CA GLY A 587 35.33 3.72 -18.47
C GLY A 587 34.23 2.74 -18.07
N PHE A 588 33.75 1.94 -19.04
CA PHE A 588 32.85 0.84 -18.75
C PHE A 588 33.54 -0.21 -17.89
N SER A 589 33.10 -0.38 -16.63
CA SER A 589 33.84 -1.23 -15.69
C SER A 589 32.96 -1.96 -14.68
N SER A 590 33.50 -3.10 -14.23
CA SER A 590 32.99 -3.88 -13.11
C SER A 590 31.57 -4.45 -13.34
N LEU A 591 31.36 -5.20 -14.44
CA LEU A 591 30.12 -5.92 -14.72
C LEU A 591 30.38 -7.43 -14.78
N SER A 592 29.57 -8.20 -14.07
CA SER A 592 29.54 -9.66 -14.12
C SER A 592 28.24 -10.17 -14.73
N ILE A 593 28.32 -11.00 -15.78
CA ILE A 593 27.19 -11.66 -16.44
C ILE A 593 27.49 -13.17 -16.42
N SER A 594 26.83 -13.92 -15.53
CA SER A 594 27.21 -15.30 -15.29
C SER A 594 26.02 -16.26 -15.13
N GLY A 595 26.12 -17.44 -15.73
CA GLY A 595 25.13 -18.51 -15.56
C GLY A 595 23.75 -18.20 -16.11
N ASN A 596 23.61 -17.23 -17.02
CA ASN A 596 22.33 -16.90 -17.63
C ASN A 596 22.01 -17.76 -18.83
N ASN A 597 20.73 -17.96 -19.11
CA ASN A 597 20.21 -18.52 -20.35
C ASN A 597 19.75 -17.39 -21.26
N PHE A 598 20.47 -17.14 -22.34
CA PHE A 598 20.10 -16.19 -23.39
C PHE A 598 19.47 -16.96 -24.54
N LEU A 599 18.23 -16.64 -24.85
CA LEU A 599 17.49 -17.20 -25.97
C LEU A 599 17.04 -16.10 -26.93
N SER A 600 17.18 -16.36 -28.22
CA SER A 600 16.54 -15.51 -29.23
C SER A 600 15.90 -16.37 -30.31
N GLY A 601 14.79 -15.91 -30.86
CA GLY A 601 14.13 -16.55 -31.97
C GLY A 601 13.62 -15.53 -32.96
N ALA A 602 13.81 -15.82 -34.27
CA ALA A 602 13.33 -14.93 -35.34
C ALA A 602 13.83 -13.46 -35.22
N VAL A 603 15.04 -13.25 -34.70
CA VAL A 603 15.67 -11.94 -34.57
C VAL A 603 16.46 -11.57 -35.82
N ALA A 604 16.77 -10.30 -35.97
CA ALA A 604 17.63 -9.81 -37.06
C ALA A 604 19.04 -10.45 -36.96
N PRO A 605 19.71 -10.75 -38.06
CA PRO A 605 21.05 -11.41 -38.04
C PRO A 605 22.14 -10.62 -37.30
N TRP A 606 21.95 -9.31 -37.15
CA TRP A 606 22.84 -8.41 -36.42
C TRP A 606 22.50 -8.28 -34.93
N PHE A 607 21.51 -9.03 -34.42
CA PHE A 607 21.16 -9.08 -33.01
C PHE A 607 22.35 -9.54 -32.15
N ASN A 608 22.51 -8.94 -30.99
CA ASN A 608 23.49 -9.30 -29.97
C ASN A 608 22.82 -9.37 -28.60
N TYR A 609 23.34 -10.18 -27.68
CA TYR A 609 22.80 -10.31 -26.31
C TYR A 609 23.40 -9.31 -25.32
N ILE A 610 24.61 -8.77 -25.62
CA ILE A 610 25.31 -7.81 -24.77
C ILE A 610 25.73 -6.64 -25.67
N LEU A 611 25.18 -5.48 -25.43
CA LEU A 611 25.41 -4.27 -26.21
C LEU A 611 26.05 -3.18 -25.33
N ILE A 612 27.19 -2.68 -25.72
CA ILE A 612 27.80 -1.48 -25.12
C ILE A 612 27.52 -0.29 -26.02
N LYS A 613 26.93 0.76 -25.47
CA LYS A 613 26.57 1.97 -26.21
C LYS A 613 27.22 3.19 -25.57
N PRO A 614 28.45 3.54 -25.99
CA PRO A 614 29.15 4.68 -25.41
C PRO A 614 28.58 5.99 -25.94
N TYR A 615 28.40 6.93 -25.02
CA TYR A 615 28.27 8.35 -25.30
C TYR A 615 29.61 9.01 -24.98
N GLY A 616 30.18 9.73 -25.94
CA GLY A 616 31.50 10.33 -25.81
C GLY A 616 32.65 9.38 -26.14
N THR A 617 33.79 9.97 -26.42
CA THR A 617 34.96 9.28 -26.96
C THR A 617 35.86 8.66 -25.90
N ASN A 618 36.80 7.81 -26.33
CA ASN A 618 37.94 7.31 -25.56
C ASN A 618 37.59 6.34 -24.38
N HIS A 619 36.37 5.88 -24.24
CA HIS A 619 36.01 4.87 -23.23
C HIS A 619 36.71 3.53 -23.52
N GLY A 620 37.14 2.86 -22.47
CA GLY A 620 37.58 1.46 -22.48
C GLY A 620 36.60 0.58 -21.73
N ILE A 621 36.89 -0.73 -21.71
CA ILE A 621 36.16 -1.71 -20.90
C ILE A 621 37.14 -2.37 -19.95
N SER A 622 36.78 -2.46 -18.65
CA SER A 622 37.62 -3.12 -17.66
C SER A 622 36.79 -3.95 -16.67
N ASN A 623 37.40 -5.02 -16.15
CA ASN A 623 36.75 -5.89 -15.16
C ASN A 623 35.35 -6.39 -15.61
N LEU A 624 35.24 -6.81 -16.87
CA LEU A 624 34.03 -7.43 -17.43
C LEU A 624 34.20 -8.96 -17.41
N SER A 625 33.28 -9.65 -16.75
CA SER A 625 33.22 -11.10 -16.72
C SER A 625 31.93 -11.62 -17.35
N VAL A 626 32.04 -12.39 -18.44
CA VAL A 626 30.91 -13.06 -19.12
C VAL A 626 31.20 -14.56 -19.11
N THR A 627 30.63 -15.28 -18.13
CA THR A 627 31.05 -16.65 -17.85
C THR A 627 29.88 -17.60 -17.65
N ASN A 628 30.07 -18.85 -18.11
CA ASN A 628 29.11 -19.94 -17.89
C ASN A 628 27.69 -19.67 -18.38
N ASN A 629 27.50 -18.79 -19.37
CA ASN A 629 26.20 -18.50 -19.97
C ASN A 629 25.92 -19.47 -21.13
N ASN A 630 24.62 -19.69 -21.38
CA ASN A 630 24.14 -20.38 -22.58
C ASN A 630 23.57 -19.32 -23.55
N PHE A 631 24.18 -19.22 -24.72
CA PHE A 631 23.70 -18.32 -25.82
C PHE A 631 23.13 -19.19 -26.93
N ARG A 632 21.83 -19.02 -27.21
CA ARG A 632 21.12 -19.83 -28.20
C ARG A 632 20.25 -18.98 -29.10
N SER A 633 20.43 -19.10 -30.43
CA SER A 633 19.54 -18.53 -31.43
C SER A 633 18.70 -19.64 -32.08
N ILE A 634 17.35 -19.47 -32.04
CA ILE A 634 16.39 -20.38 -32.67
C ILE A 634 15.93 -19.76 -34.00
N ASN A 635 15.72 -20.60 -35.02
CA ASN A 635 15.21 -20.17 -36.33
C ASN A 635 16.09 -19.12 -37.03
N GLY A 636 17.39 -19.29 -36.94
CA GLY A 636 18.41 -18.47 -37.61
C GLY A 636 19.71 -18.41 -36.84
N SER A 637 20.77 -17.95 -37.46
CA SER A 637 22.05 -17.70 -36.79
C SER A 637 22.27 -16.19 -36.66
N ILE A 638 22.92 -15.79 -35.55
CA ILE A 638 23.41 -14.41 -35.34
C ILE A 638 24.95 -14.41 -35.46
N SER A 639 25.49 -13.23 -35.72
CA SER A 639 26.92 -13.10 -35.99
C SER A 639 27.77 -13.37 -34.73
N ARG A 640 27.43 -12.74 -33.60
CA ARG A 640 28.15 -12.82 -32.32
C ARG A 640 27.28 -12.40 -31.16
N VAL A 641 27.70 -12.63 -29.92
CA VAL A 641 26.91 -12.42 -28.72
C VAL A 641 27.03 -11.00 -28.15
N GLU A 642 28.10 -10.28 -28.46
CA GLU A 642 28.39 -8.94 -27.94
C GLU A 642 28.70 -7.95 -29.06
N TRP A 643 28.40 -6.68 -28.83
CA TRP A 643 28.67 -5.62 -29.80
C TRP A 643 28.87 -4.25 -29.14
N VAL A 644 29.46 -3.32 -29.89
CA VAL A 644 29.50 -1.90 -29.56
C VAL A 644 28.61 -1.14 -30.54
N ASP A 645 27.56 -0.49 -30.00
CA ASP A 645 26.76 0.45 -30.80
C ASP A 645 27.51 1.77 -30.93
N THR A 646 28.02 2.05 -32.11
CA THR A 646 28.83 3.23 -32.38
C THR A 646 28.04 4.45 -32.83
N THR A 647 26.72 4.46 -32.59
CA THR A 647 25.83 5.58 -32.97
C THR A 647 26.33 6.92 -32.44
N TYR A 648 26.82 6.96 -31.20
CA TYR A 648 27.30 8.21 -30.57
C TYR A 648 28.84 8.23 -30.46
N ALA A 649 29.48 7.12 -30.16
CA ALA A 649 30.92 7.01 -30.08
C ALA A 649 31.38 5.55 -30.18
N ASP A 650 32.66 5.30 -30.49
CA ASP A 650 33.28 3.98 -30.39
C ASP A 650 34.14 3.84 -29.13
N ILE A 651 34.36 2.61 -28.68
CA ILE A 651 35.30 2.32 -27.59
C ILE A 651 36.75 2.40 -28.07
N ASN A 652 37.63 2.77 -27.17
CA ASN A 652 39.06 2.68 -27.41
C ASN A 652 39.55 1.26 -27.12
N ARG A 653 39.72 0.44 -28.18
CA ARG A 653 40.14 -0.95 -28.07
C ARG A 653 41.51 -1.15 -27.46
N SER A 654 42.35 -0.13 -27.39
CA SER A 654 43.62 -0.23 -26.67
C SER A 654 43.45 -0.23 -25.14
N ARG A 655 42.30 0.21 -24.63
CA ARG A 655 41.95 0.35 -23.21
C ARG A 655 41.01 -0.75 -22.71
N LEU A 656 41.05 -1.94 -23.28
CA LEU A 656 40.33 -3.10 -22.79
C LEU A 656 41.25 -3.86 -21.83
N GLU A 657 40.81 -4.12 -20.59
CA GLU A 657 41.62 -4.74 -19.54
C GLU A 657 40.75 -5.64 -18.64
N ALA A 658 41.33 -6.75 -18.16
CA ALA A 658 40.66 -7.70 -17.27
C ALA A 658 39.28 -8.16 -17.80
N ILE A 659 39.26 -8.60 -19.06
CA ILE A 659 38.06 -9.09 -19.72
C ILE A 659 38.06 -10.60 -19.74
N LEU A 660 37.02 -11.23 -19.24
CA LEU A 660 36.87 -12.68 -19.22
C LEU A 660 35.61 -13.10 -20.00
N PHE A 661 35.77 -13.95 -21.01
CA PHE A 661 34.69 -14.61 -21.74
C PHE A 661 35.01 -16.11 -21.79
N GLU A 662 34.57 -16.87 -20.77
CA GLU A 662 34.98 -18.25 -20.57
C GLU A 662 33.83 -19.16 -20.11
N GLY A 663 33.85 -20.42 -20.51
CA GLY A 663 32.85 -21.41 -20.11
C GLY A 663 31.46 -21.20 -20.71
N ASN A 664 31.30 -20.29 -21.69
CA ASN A 664 30.02 -20.06 -22.33
C ASN A 664 29.72 -21.10 -23.41
N ASN A 665 28.47 -21.49 -23.57
CA ASN A 665 27.96 -22.32 -24.63
C ASN A 665 27.33 -21.51 -25.74
N PHE A 666 27.55 -21.90 -27.01
CA PHE A 666 27.07 -21.20 -28.19
C PHE A 666 26.31 -22.16 -29.11
N GLU A 667 25.05 -21.80 -29.43
CA GLU A 667 24.24 -22.55 -30.41
C GLU A 667 23.68 -21.57 -31.46
N ASN A 668 24.00 -21.83 -32.72
CA ASN A 668 23.68 -20.97 -33.88
C ASN A 668 24.28 -19.56 -33.76
N ILE A 669 25.47 -19.45 -33.23
CA ILE A 669 26.26 -18.21 -33.17
C ILE A 669 27.45 -18.41 -34.10
N SER A 670 27.63 -17.55 -35.11
CA SER A 670 28.66 -17.72 -36.13
C SER A 670 30.08 -17.55 -35.58
N ARG A 671 30.27 -16.68 -34.56
CA ARG A 671 31.57 -16.48 -33.90
C ARG A 671 31.42 -16.64 -32.40
N ALA A 672 32.04 -17.70 -31.89
CA ALA A 672 32.07 -17.98 -30.46
C ALA A 672 33.11 -17.09 -29.78
N THR A 673 32.65 -15.99 -29.17
CA THR A 673 33.53 -15.02 -28.50
C THR A 673 34.15 -15.59 -27.25
N GLN A 674 35.49 -15.59 -27.18
CA GLN A 674 36.29 -16.15 -26.08
C GLN A 674 37.47 -15.25 -25.70
N ASN A 675 37.77 -15.19 -24.42
CA ASN A 675 39.03 -14.62 -23.88
C ASN A 675 39.31 -15.25 -22.51
N PRO A 676 40.30 -16.18 -22.38
CA PRO A 676 41.33 -16.58 -23.38
C PRO A 676 40.73 -17.32 -24.60
N LEU A 677 41.29 -17.04 -25.79
CA LEU A 677 40.92 -17.71 -27.03
C LEU A 677 42.00 -18.76 -27.37
N ILE A 678 41.60 -19.99 -27.67
CA ILE A 678 42.49 -21.03 -28.14
C ILE A 678 42.41 -21.09 -29.67
N VAL A 679 43.51 -20.74 -30.33
CA VAL A 679 43.64 -20.82 -31.79
C VAL A 679 44.44 -22.04 -32.17
N GLU A 680 43.87 -22.97 -32.92
CA GLU A 680 44.58 -24.08 -33.52
C GLU A 680 45.19 -23.67 -34.87
N HIS A 681 46.48 -23.86 -35.03
CA HIS A 681 47.19 -23.57 -36.28
C HIS A 681 47.91 -24.77 -36.80
N THR A 682 47.78 -25.03 -38.09
CA THR A 682 48.51 -26.08 -38.80
C THR A 682 49.40 -25.44 -39.86
N GLN A 683 50.70 -25.52 -39.67
CA GLN A 683 51.72 -25.11 -40.66
C GLN A 683 52.17 -26.34 -41.46
N SER A 684 51.65 -26.51 -42.65
CA SER A 684 51.91 -27.64 -43.49
C SER A 684 53.29 -27.60 -44.17
N SER A 685 53.73 -26.41 -44.58
CA SER A 685 55.03 -26.13 -45.17
C SER A 685 55.98 -25.51 -44.16
N ALA A 686 57.24 -25.94 -44.12
CA ALA A 686 58.20 -25.40 -43.16
C ALA A 686 58.41 -23.89 -43.36
N ASN A 687 58.16 -23.13 -42.30
CA ASN A 687 58.34 -21.68 -42.23
C ASN A 687 58.88 -21.28 -40.85
N SER A 688 59.74 -20.26 -40.79
CA SER A 688 60.24 -19.75 -39.53
C SER A 688 59.28 -18.79 -38.82
N VAL A 689 58.24 -18.31 -39.51
CA VAL A 689 57.19 -17.43 -38.95
C VAL A 689 55.83 -17.99 -39.24
N TRP A 690 55.06 -18.32 -38.19
CA TRP A 690 53.67 -18.72 -38.30
C TRP A 690 52.79 -17.56 -37.90
N THR A 691 51.86 -17.15 -38.75
CA THR A 691 50.87 -16.10 -38.46
C THR A 691 49.53 -16.74 -38.19
N LEU A 692 48.97 -16.47 -37.05
CA LEU A 692 47.69 -16.99 -36.58
C LEU A 692 46.65 -15.91 -36.53
N GLU A 693 45.49 -16.13 -37.13
CA GLU A 693 44.35 -15.28 -37.12
C GLU A 693 43.46 -15.58 -35.90
N THR A 694 42.96 -14.59 -35.21
CA THR A 694 41.94 -14.79 -34.16
C THR A 694 40.52 -14.82 -34.72
N ASN A 695 40.33 -14.63 -36.01
CA ASN A 695 39.03 -14.60 -36.72
C ASN A 695 38.01 -13.67 -36.12
N ASN A 696 38.45 -12.61 -35.45
CA ASN A 696 37.60 -11.71 -34.66
C ASN A 696 36.78 -12.42 -33.56
N GLU A 697 37.27 -13.51 -33.00
CA GLU A 697 36.64 -14.24 -31.88
C GLU A 697 37.03 -13.67 -30.50
N LEU A 698 37.93 -12.71 -30.42
CA LEU A 698 38.17 -11.93 -29.23
C LEU A 698 37.04 -10.94 -28.95
N PRO A 699 36.68 -10.67 -27.66
CA PRO A 699 35.57 -9.79 -27.31
C PRO A 699 35.66 -8.40 -27.93
N PHE A 700 34.52 -7.89 -28.43
CA PHE A 700 34.36 -6.55 -29.02
C PHE A 700 35.32 -6.29 -30.20
N GLN A 701 35.67 -7.32 -30.96
CA GLN A 701 36.65 -7.22 -32.06
C GLN A 701 37.97 -6.58 -31.58
N SER A 702 38.43 -7.01 -30.42
CA SER A 702 39.60 -6.43 -29.77
C SER A 702 40.93 -7.00 -30.27
N TYR A 703 42.04 -6.38 -29.91
CA TYR A 703 43.34 -6.71 -30.36
C TYR A 703 43.89 -8.00 -29.70
N ALA A 704 44.60 -8.85 -30.46
CA ALA A 704 45.33 -10.01 -29.96
C ALA A 704 46.61 -9.53 -29.22
N LYS A 705 46.52 -9.20 -27.92
CA LYS A 705 47.57 -8.48 -27.20
C LYS A 705 48.76 -9.35 -26.86
N ARG A 706 48.51 -10.59 -26.42
CA ARG A 706 49.56 -11.48 -26.01
C ARG A 706 49.20 -12.97 -26.17
N VAL A 707 50.21 -13.82 -26.26
CA VAL A 707 50.13 -15.24 -26.15
C VAL A 707 50.49 -15.66 -24.73
N THR A 708 49.66 -16.49 -24.10
CA THR A 708 49.86 -16.94 -22.71
C THR A 708 50.22 -18.44 -22.59
N ALA A 709 49.88 -19.22 -23.61
CA ALA A 709 50.26 -20.64 -23.65
C ALA A 709 50.50 -21.13 -25.09
N LEU A 710 51.40 -22.10 -25.24
CA LEU A 710 51.69 -22.81 -26.46
C LEU A 710 51.60 -24.34 -26.18
N ALA A 711 50.77 -25.04 -26.91
CA ALA A 711 50.58 -26.47 -26.77
C ALA A 711 50.74 -27.18 -28.12
N PRO A 712 51.91 -27.75 -28.43
CA PRO A 712 52.09 -28.57 -29.64
C PRO A 712 51.10 -29.73 -29.67
N GLN A 713 50.31 -29.85 -30.73
CA GLN A 713 49.33 -30.92 -30.96
C GLN A 713 49.92 -32.11 -31.68
N ALA A 714 51.11 -31.93 -32.24
CA ALA A 714 51.93 -32.98 -32.87
C ALA A 714 53.41 -32.58 -32.79
N GLN A 715 54.33 -33.54 -33.05
CA GLN A 715 55.71 -33.22 -33.09
C GLN A 715 56.06 -32.15 -34.12
N ILE A 716 56.60 -31.00 -33.67
CA ILE A 716 57.12 -29.98 -34.56
C ILE A 716 58.38 -30.49 -35.25
N LYS A 717 58.47 -30.34 -36.57
CA LYS A 717 59.55 -30.88 -37.41
C LYS A 717 60.21 -29.76 -38.21
N THR A 718 61.49 -29.83 -38.38
CA THR A 718 62.26 -29.00 -39.30
C THR A 718 61.90 -29.28 -40.76
N SER A 719 62.42 -28.48 -41.71
CA SER A 719 62.28 -28.74 -43.16
C SER A 719 62.83 -30.07 -43.57
N SER A 720 63.81 -30.65 -42.85
CA SER A 720 64.38 -31.96 -43.03
C SER A 720 63.69 -33.14 -42.33
N ASN A 721 62.49 -32.88 -41.76
CA ASN A 721 61.65 -33.81 -40.96
C ASN A 721 62.24 -34.22 -39.60
N SER A 722 63.32 -33.57 -39.13
CA SER A 722 63.86 -33.78 -37.78
C SER A 722 63.02 -33.13 -36.72
N ALA A 723 62.88 -33.69 -35.49
CA ALA A 723 62.18 -33.12 -34.38
C ALA A 723 62.78 -31.77 -33.95
N TYR A 724 61.91 -30.83 -33.63
CA TYR A 724 62.28 -29.51 -33.13
C TYR A 724 61.66 -29.28 -31.75
N PHE A 725 62.44 -28.85 -30.77
CA PHE A 725 62.05 -28.77 -29.36
C PHE A 725 62.09 -27.34 -28.75
N ASP A 726 62.67 -26.40 -29.50
CA ASP A 726 62.77 -25.03 -28.97
C ASP A 726 61.44 -24.30 -28.99
N ILE A 727 61.27 -23.39 -28.06
CA ILE A 727 60.05 -22.55 -27.93
C ILE A 727 60.16 -21.35 -28.87
N PRO A 728 59.11 -21.02 -29.67
CA PRO A 728 59.11 -19.82 -30.51
C PRO A 728 58.98 -18.55 -29.70
N TYR A 729 59.52 -17.45 -30.23
CA TYR A 729 59.22 -16.10 -29.76
C TYR A 729 57.83 -15.68 -30.26
N THR A 730 57.02 -15.02 -29.41
CA THR A 730 55.67 -14.62 -29.73
C THR A 730 55.54 -13.10 -29.89
N THR A 731 54.79 -12.66 -30.91
CA THR A 731 54.48 -11.23 -31.13
C THR A 731 52.97 -11.09 -31.29
N GLY A 732 52.33 -10.28 -30.45
CA GLY A 732 50.90 -9.94 -30.54
C GLY A 732 50.63 -8.68 -31.34
N GLN A 733 49.39 -8.34 -31.54
CA GLN A 733 48.90 -7.13 -32.22
C GLN A 733 49.48 -6.98 -33.63
N VAL A 734 49.52 -8.05 -34.37
CA VAL A 734 50.00 -8.08 -35.74
C VAL A 734 48.83 -7.90 -36.71
N GLY A 735 49.13 -7.50 -37.95
CA GLY A 735 48.11 -7.19 -38.96
C GLY A 735 47.54 -5.79 -38.86
N SER A 736 46.75 -5.38 -39.85
CA SER A 736 46.08 -4.05 -39.90
C SER A 736 45.11 -3.87 -38.75
N ASP A 737 44.40 -4.92 -38.41
CA ASP A 737 43.33 -4.90 -37.37
C ASP A 737 43.86 -5.29 -35.99
N LYS A 738 45.20 -5.59 -35.90
CA LYS A 738 45.88 -6.03 -34.66
C LYS A 738 45.27 -7.30 -34.03
N ASP A 739 44.64 -8.13 -34.81
CA ASP A 739 43.91 -9.33 -34.42
C ASP A 739 44.68 -10.62 -34.66
N GLN A 740 45.97 -10.51 -35.07
CA GLN A 740 46.85 -11.62 -35.34
C GLN A 740 47.97 -11.73 -34.29
N VAL A 741 48.50 -12.95 -34.17
CA VAL A 741 49.74 -13.23 -33.43
C VAL A 741 50.73 -13.95 -34.30
N LYS A 742 52.04 -13.74 -34.08
CA LYS A 742 53.11 -14.45 -34.77
C LYS A 742 53.93 -15.30 -33.80
N LEU A 743 54.26 -16.50 -34.27
CA LEU A 743 55.23 -17.36 -33.65
C LEU A 743 56.48 -17.35 -34.52
N THR A 744 57.61 -16.94 -33.97
CA THR A 744 58.87 -16.88 -34.69
C THR A 744 59.82 -17.93 -34.15
N PHE A 745 60.22 -18.85 -34.99
CA PHE A 745 61.12 -19.98 -34.69
C PHE A 745 62.52 -19.69 -35.18
N GLY A 746 63.53 -20.30 -34.54
CA GLY A 746 64.91 -20.14 -34.90
C GLY A 746 65.28 -20.80 -36.23
N THR A 747 64.45 -21.63 -36.83
CA THR A 747 64.63 -22.30 -38.13
C THR A 747 63.30 -22.56 -38.80
N LEU A 748 63.31 -23.05 -40.04
CA LEU A 748 62.09 -23.40 -40.79
C LEU A 748 61.47 -24.66 -40.20
N VAL A 749 60.29 -24.55 -39.65
CA VAL A 749 59.54 -25.64 -39.00
C VAL A 749 58.14 -25.80 -39.53
N LYS A 750 57.57 -26.99 -39.43
CA LYS A 750 56.20 -27.36 -39.74
C LYS A 750 55.59 -28.19 -38.61
N GLY A 751 54.25 -28.14 -38.43
CA GLY A 751 53.54 -28.90 -37.42
C GLY A 751 52.17 -28.29 -37.07
N LYS A 752 51.59 -28.76 -35.97
CA LYS A 752 50.30 -28.28 -35.44
C LYS A 752 50.50 -27.81 -34.00
N MET A 753 49.95 -26.65 -33.69
CA MET A 753 50.02 -26.04 -32.35
C MET A 753 48.70 -25.36 -31.97
N ALA A 754 48.24 -25.58 -30.75
CA ALA A 754 47.21 -24.78 -30.12
C ALA A 754 47.90 -23.63 -29.35
N VAL A 755 47.38 -22.41 -29.57
CA VAL A 755 47.96 -21.18 -29.04
C VAL A 755 46.87 -20.44 -28.25
N THR A 756 47.13 -20.20 -26.99
CA THR A 756 46.19 -19.39 -26.16
C THR A 756 46.53 -17.91 -26.30
N VAL A 757 45.62 -17.19 -26.90
CA VAL A 757 45.68 -15.74 -27.16
C VAL A 757 44.79 -15.02 -26.19
N ARG A 758 45.30 -13.95 -25.65
CA ARG A 758 44.48 -13.05 -24.77
C ARG A 758 44.45 -11.63 -25.30
N ARG A 759 43.32 -10.98 -25.02
CA ARG A 759 43.14 -9.54 -25.23
C ARG A 759 43.88 -8.70 -24.20
N ASP A 760 43.91 -9.14 -22.94
CA ASP A 760 44.40 -8.44 -21.75
C ASP A 760 45.77 -8.94 -21.21
#